data_e6935e005daf64d37e6fd8c7c0378fd6
#
_entry.id   e6935e005daf64d37e6fd8c7c0378fd6
#
_cell.length_a   1.000
_cell.length_b   1.000
_cell.length_c   1.000
_cell.angle_alpha   90.00
_cell.angle_beta   90.00
_cell.angle_gamma   90.00
#
_symmetry.space_group_name_H-M   'P 1'
#
loop_
_entity.id
_entity.type
_entity.pdbx_description
1 polymer ?
#
loop_
_entity_poly.entity_id
_entity_poly.type
_entity_poly.pdbx_seq_one_letter_code
_entity_poly.pdbx_strand_id
1 'polypeptide(L)'
;MVQLVAYTQVGGNPTYLDLGNVSIKATYSSKEIQDVTKQKSDFTHNITLPFSQINNDFFAHYYEVNVDGSYRADIKAACSIYVDSNLTFEGYIQLLKVDTLKENYTAICFGDVANLATELGEAKLNDLDLSKYNHILSQANVENSWDGETEYTGALADGDEILYPIIDNGAGYSGVTLNTEDGAIKPRDLRPSIKVKALLDGVINNAGYTLNSTFLNSDAFTKQYMTLGSELEGSITNFIDGFKIGMTADQAVLASTSTFINLDDESSSIGYYNTSNNFNTSTKSFTVENAGGYSFKMQLVVNTVTDPTLGLYVYTYVNGVQMIPGAVLNKQVTSIGISVLTGEDVLLELNESDLVEFKAYSYNSSYGFTIKNNTVINGVTYDSFIQLVSIPEAVEGGTVGFEAGNNLLPKDKQIEFIKSIFSRYNLIAEVDKTIPKQLNIEPIQAYRDAGASKDWTDKLDVSKSMVIEPTNRFRKDELNLTDKEDEDKVNKWWQTKNSKVYNSYKFPFYGDFGSGTLEVPSIFSSFAPEKFSNNRMFIAKHFEYNDSVAEAVKVKPKLFYYSGKKQLPPASNYKMLNSINGVYTTKVEYPFCHHYLMAGTLVTSTDTDLRFRSGSVLNESDLVESQTINDTYSLYWSKYLNNIYNKDARMQTAYFNLTAKDISEFKYNDKIFVKDSYWFINKISSYAMGMYNST
;
A
#
# COMPACT_ATOMS: atom_id res chain seq x y z
N MET A 1 -25.52 -32.10 -26.30
CA MET A 1 -25.54 -30.92 -27.21
C MET A 1 -24.61 -29.87 -26.65
N VAL A 2 -23.73 -29.28 -27.49
CA VAL A 2 -22.86 -28.17 -27.06
C VAL A 2 -23.51 -26.85 -27.43
N GLN A 3 -23.52 -25.89 -26.51
CA GLN A 3 -24.05 -24.55 -26.72
C GLN A 3 -23.03 -23.53 -26.26
N LEU A 4 -22.65 -22.63 -27.15
CA LEU A 4 -21.84 -21.45 -26.83
C LEU A 4 -22.80 -20.25 -26.74
N VAL A 5 -22.96 -19.72 -25.56
CA VAL A 5 -23.77 -18.53 -25.30
C VAL A 5 -22.81 -17.37 -25.14
N ALA A 6 -22.91 -16.35 -25.97
CA ALA A 6 -22.16 -15.11 -25.84
C ALA A 6 -23.13 -13.96 -25.57
N TYR A 7 -22.69 -12.99 -24.78
CA TYR A 7 -23.52 -11.86 -24.38
C TYR A 7 -23.12 -10.62 -25.19
N THR A 8 -24.09 -9.94 -25.77
CA THR A 8 -23.83 -8.73 -26.55
C THR A 8 -23.13 -7.67 -25.69
N GLN A 9 -22.13 -6.97 -26.25
CA GLN A 9 -21.38 -5.93 -25.57
C GLN A 9 -22.23 -4.75 -25.12
N VAL A 10 -23.33 -4.50 -25.84
CA VAL A 10 -24.33 -3.51 -25.47
C VAL A 10 -25.61 -4.25 -25.08
N GLY A 11 -26.09 -3.97 -23.89
CA GLY A 11 -27.35 -4.56 -23.36
C GLY A 11 -27.21 -5.96 -22.74
N GLY A 12 -26.07 -6.65 -22.88
CA GLY A 12 -25.79 -7.94 -22.22
C GLY A 12 -26.76 -9.07 -22.61
N ASN A 13 -27.37 -9.02 -23.79
CA ASN A 13 -28.34 -10.03 -24.22
C ASN A 13 -27.66 -11.34 -24.62
N PRO A 14 -28.14 -12.49 -24.14
CA PRO A 14 -27.59 -13.79 -24.50
C PRO A 14 -27.88 -14.14 -25.96
N THR A 15 -26.86 -14.54 -26.68
CA THR A 15 -26.95 -15.03 -28.07
C THR A 15 -26.32 -16.42 -28.11
N TYR A 16 -27.10 -17.39 -28.60
CA TYR A 16 -26.64 -18.76 -28.81
C TYR A 16 -25.90 -18.84 -30.16
N LEU A 17 -24.58 -18.78 -30.14
CA LEU A 17 -23.78 -18.76 -31.35
C LEU A 17 -23.92 -20.10 -32.10
N ASP A 18 -24.01 -20.01 -33.41
CA ASP A 18 -24.05 -21.18 -34.29
C ASP A 18 -22.64 -21.78 -34.43
N LEU A 19 -22.48 -23.00 -33.99
CA LEU A 19 -21.20 -23.74 -34.03
C LEU A 19 -21.02 -24.51 -35.34
N GLY A 20 -22.07 -24.64 -36.18
CA GLY A 20 -22.05 -25.53 -37.32
C GLY A 20 -21.66 -26.95 -36.90
N ASN A 21 -20.60 -27.50 -37.52
CA ASN A 21 -20.09 -28.85 -37.22
C ASN A 21 -18.78 -28.81 -36.38
N VAL A 22 -18.47 -27.69 -35.74
CA VAL A 22 -17.20 -27.53 -35.03
C VAL A 22 -17.31 -28.07 -33.61
N SER A 23 -16.32 -28.87 -33.19
CA SER A 23 -16.17 -29.27 -31.79
C SER A 23 -15.33 -28.26 -31.06
N ILE A 24 -15.80 -27.80 -29.89
CA ILE A 24 -15.01 -26.94 -29.00
C ILE A 24 -14.08 -27.82 -28.17
N LYS A 25 -12.82 -27.44 -28.12
CA LYS A 25 -11.84 -28.04 -27.22
C LYS A 25 -11.42 -27.02 -26.18
N ALA A 26 -11.41 -27.39 -24.92
CA ALA A 26 -10.94 -26.55 -23.83
C ALA A 26 -9.74 -27.18 -23.10
N THR A 27 -8.97 -26.30 -22.52
CA THR A 27 -7.89 -26.64 -21.59
C THR A 27 -8.21 -26.02 -20.26
N TYR A 28 -8.27 -26.84 -19.23
CA TYR A 28 -8.45 -26.43 -17.84
C TYR A 28 -7.12 -26.56 -17.13
N SER A 29 -6.66 -25.51 -16.46
CA SER A 29 -5.37 -25.52 -15.78
C SER A 29 -5.40 -24.74 -14.47
N SER A 30 -4.73 -25.32 -13.47
CA SER A 30 -4.53 -24.75 -12.14
C SER A 30 -3.18 -24.01 -12.06
N LYS A 31 -2.70 -23.78 -10.86
CA LYS A 31 -1.37 -23.22 -10.56
C LYS A 31 -0.28 -24.08 -11.19
N GLU A 32 0.69 -23.46 -11.84
CA GLU A 32 1.75 -24.18 -12.54
C GLU A 32 2.73 -24.82 -11.56
N ILE A 33 3.02 -26.12 -11.72
CA ILE A 33 4.02 -26.83 -10.86
C ILE A 33 5.44 -26.29 -11.11
N GLN A 34 5.73 -25.84 -12.34
CA GLN A 34 7.04 -25.31 -12.72
C GLN A 34 7.30 -23.92 -12.17
N ASP A 35 6.24 -23.13 -12.00
CA ASP A 35 6.30 -21.78 -11.45
C ASP A 35 5.09 -21.57 -10.55
N VAL A 36 5.24 -21.95 -9.29
CA VAL A 36 4.17 -21.88 -8.28
C VAL A 36 3.73 -20.45 -7.95
N THR A 37 4.42 -19.45 -8.48
CA THR A 37 4.01 -18.03 -8.35
C THR A 37 3.06 -17.60 -9.46
N LYS A 38 2.93 -18.40 -10.54
CA LYS A 38 2.04 -18.13 -11.67
C LYS A 38 0.77 -18.94 -11.57
N GLN A 39 -0.35 -18.25 -11.65
CA GLN A 39 -1.67 -18.86 -11.82
C GLN A 39 -2.03 -18.83 -13.31
N LYS A 40 -2.52 -19.97 -13.83
CA LYS A 40 -3.07 -20.06 -15.17
C LYS A 40 -4.58 -19.99 -15.16
N SER A 41 -5.16 -19.58 -16.26
CA SER A 41 -6.61 -19.58 -16.48
C SER A 41 -6.99 -20.65 -17.48
N ASP A 42 -8.24 -21.06 -17.42
CA ASP A 42 -8.86 -21.94 -18.41
C ASP A 42 -8.98 -21.19 -19.76
N PHE A 43 -8.88 -21.91 -20.87
CA PHE A 43 -9.08 -21.36 -22.19
C PHE A 43 -9.55 -22.42 -23.19
N THR A 44 -10.26 -21.98 -24.24
CA THR A 44 -10.56 -22.86 -25.36
C THR A 44 -9.43 -22.85 -26.40
N HIS A 45 -9.37 -23.87 -27.24
CA HIS A 45 -8.67 -23.75 -28.53
C HIS A 45 -9.45 -22.80 -29.43
N ASN A 46 -8.86 -22.41 -30.55
CA ASN A 46 -9.55 -21.57 -31.53
C ASN A 46 -10.86 -22.23 -31.99
N ILE A 47 -11.95 -21.49 -31.92
CA ILE A 47 -13.28 -21.90 -32.34
C ILE A 47 -13.55 -21.24 -33.68
N THR A 48 -13.92 -22.04 -34.70
CA THR A 48 -14.28 -21.50 -36.01
C THR A 48 -15.83 -21.47 -36.11
N LEU A 49 -16.39 -20.29 -36.25
CA LEU A 49 -17.84 -20.04 -36.30
C LEU A 49 -18.22 -19.66 -37.74
N PRO A 50 -19.22 -20.32 -38.38
CA PRO A 50 -19.62 -19.99 -39.73
C PRO A 50 -20.31 -18.63 -39.84
N PHE A 51 -20.38 -18.06 -41.05
CA PHE A 51 -21.17 -16.86 -41.36
C PHE A 51 -22.67 -17.16 -41.38
N SER A 52 -23.21 -17.65 -40.27
CA SER A 52 -24.66 -17.74 -40.11
C SER A 52 -25.23 -16.37 -39.73
N GLN A 53 -26.55 -16.20 -39.93
CA GLN A 53 -27.24 -14.95 -39.57
C GLN A 53 -26.99 -14.58 -38.10
N ILE A 54 -27.09 -15.55 -37.19
CA ILE A 54 -26.90 -15.34 -35.74
C ILE A 54 -25.45 -14.84 -35.42
N ASN A 55 -24.45 -15.47 -36.03
CA ASN A 55 -23.07 -15.11 -35.82
C ASN A 55 -22.73 -13.75 -36.45
N ASN A 56 -23.28 -13.49 -37.65
CA ASN A 56 -23.12 -12.21 -38.31
C ASN A 56 -23.76 -11.07 -37.50
N ASP A 57 -24.93 -11.27 -36.95
CA ASP A 57 -25.63 -10.30 -36.10
C ASP A 57 -24.85 -10.07 -34.80
N PHE A 58 -24.31 -11.13 -34.17
CA PHE A 58 -23.50 -10.99 -32.93
C PHE A 58 -22.23 -10.21 -33.17
N PHE A 59 -21.48 -10.51 -34.23
CA PHE A 59 -20.23 -9.79 -34.59
C PHE A 59 -20.49 -8.54 -35.42
N ALA A 60 -21.78 -8.11 -35.57
CA ALA A 60 -22.18 -6.92 -36.31
C ALA A 60 -21.55 -6.85 -37.71
N HIS A 61 -21.52 -7.98 -38.43
CA HIS A 61 -20.97 -8.11 -39.77
C HIS A 61 -19.51 -7.60 -39.88
N TYR A 62 -18.68 -7.90 -38.88
CA TYR A 62 -17.29 -7.37 -38.72
C TYR A 62 -16.44 -7.58 -39.99
N TYR A 63 -16.81 -8.42 -40.93
CA TYR A 63 -16.15 -8.60 -42.23
C TYR A 63 -16.44 -7.47 -43.23
N GLU A 64 -17.44 -6.66 -43.00
CA GLU A 64 -17.79 -5.54 -43.87
C GLU A 64 -17.07 -4.28 -43.40
N VAL A 65 -15.90 -4.02 -44.00
CA VAL A 65 -15.01 -2.90 -43.60
C VAL A 65 -15.58 -1.49 -43.79
N ASN A 66 -16.67 -1.38 -44.56
CA ASN A 66 -17.32 -0.10 -44.84
C ASN A 66 -18.56 0.15 -43.98
N VAL A 67 -18.89 -0.74 -43.05
CA VAL A 67 -20.01 -0.64 -42.14
C VAL A 67 -19.50 -0.36 -40.74
N ASP A 68 -20.07 0.67 -40.10
CA ASP A 68 -19.77 0.97 -38.71
C ASP A 68 -20.63 0.06 -37.82
N GLY A 69 -20.05 -1.07 -37.41
CA GLY A 69 -20.74 -2.10 -36.63
C GLY A 69 -20.71 -1.82 -35.12
N SER A 70 -21.70 -2.32 -34.40
CA SER A 70 -21.78 -2.19 -32.93
C SER A 70 -20.80 -3.10 -32.15
N TYR A 71 -20.22 -4.10 -32.81
CA TYR A 71 -19.23 -5.00 -32.18
C TYR A 71 -17.85 -4.38 -32.18
N ARG A 72 -17.24 -4.31 -30.99
CA ARG A 72 -15.89 -3.82 -30.80
C ARG A 72 -14.95 -4.96 -30.44
N ALA A 73 -13.95 -5.24 -31.30
CA ALA A 73 -12.99 -6.33 -31.09
C ALA A 73 -12.02 -6.07 -29.91
N ASP A 74 -11.93 -4.82 -29.47
CA ASP A 74 -11.12 -4.36 -28.33
C ASP A 74 -11.88 -4.44 -26.98
N ILE A 75 -13.19 -4.76 -27.01
CA ILE A 75 -14.02 -4.93 -25.82
C ILE A 75 -14.41 -6.41 -25.67
N LYS A 76 -14.31 -6.91 -24.44
CA LYS A 76 -14.72 -8.28 -24.11
C LYS A 76 -16.21 -8.46 -24.21
N ALA A 77 -16.64 -9.64 -24.71
CA ALA A 77 -17.99 -10.11 -24.62
C ALA A 77 -18.03 -11.34 -23.70
N ALA A 78 -18.84 -11.33 -22.66
CA ALA A 78 -18.94 -12.47 -21.75
C ALA A 78 -19.45 -13.70 -22.52
N CYS A 79 -19.02 -14.90 -22.12
CA CYS A 79 -19.49 -16.13 -22.72
C CYS A 79 -19.55 -17.29 -21.73
N SER A 80 -20.47 -18.22 -22.01
CA SER A 80 -20.61 -19.48 -21.26
C SER A 80 -20.77 -20.64 -22.25
N ILE A 81 -20.15 -21.79 -21.93
CA ILE A 81 -20.28 -23.00 -22.75
C ILE A 81 -20.99 -24.06 -21.91
N TYR A 82 -22.09 -24.54 -22.44
CA TYR A 82 -22.89 -25.62 -21.86
C TYR A 82 -22.74 -26.90 -22.69
N VAL A 83 -22.59 -28.00 -22.00
CA VAL A 83 -22.61 -29.35 -22.62
C VAL A 83 -23.66 -30.16 -21.91
N ASP A 84 -24.66 -30.61 -22.63
CA ASP A 84 -25.81 -31.33 -22.11
C ASP A 84 -26.43 -30.62 -20.89
N SER A 85 -26.64 -29.31 -21.01
CA SER A 85 -27.16 -28.39 -19.98
C SER A 85 -26.26 -28.21 -18.76
N ASN A 86 -25.05 -28.79 -18.72
CA ASN A 86 -24.07 -28.53 -17.67
C ASN A 86 -23.15 -27.39 -18.10
N LEU A 87 -22.98 -26.37 -17.24
CA LEU A 87 -21.98 -25.33 -17.43
C LEU A 87 -20.59 -25.94 -17.32
N THR A 88 -19.83 -25.90 -18.41
CA THR A 88 -18.47 -26.47 -18.48
C THR A 88 -17.39 -25.40 -18.59
N PHE A 89 -17.73 -24.21 -19.07
CA PHE A 89 -16.80 -23.10 -19.21
C PHE A 89 -17.53 -21.77 -19.04
N GLU A 90 -16.89 -20.82 -18.36
CA GLU A 90 -17.35 -19.45 -18.20
C GLU A 90 -16.19 -18.47 -18.34
N GLY A 91 -16.44 -17.32 -18.97
CA GLY A 91 -15.43 -16.32 -19.18
C GLY A 91 -15.83 -15.31 -20.27
N TYR A 92 -14.90 -14.98 -21.17
CA TYR A 92 -15.16 -14.06 -22.27
C TYR A 92 -14.65 -14.61 -23.61
N ILE A 93 -15.33 -14.22 -24.68
CA ILE A 93 -14.98 -14.54 -26.06
C ILE A 93 -14.22 -13.37 -26.70
N GLN A 94 -13.15 -13.68 -27.41
CA GLN A 94 -12.37 -12.75 -28.20
C GLN A 94 -12.35 -13.16 -29.67
N LEU A 95 -12.69 -12.24 -30.57
CA LEU A 95 -12.53 -12.42 -32.00
C LEU A 95 -11.05 -12.26 -32.37
N LEU A 96 -10.48 -13.28 -33.02
CA LEU A 96 -9.09 -13.28 -33.46
C LEU A 96 -8.92 -12.87 -34.92
N LYS A 97 -9.79 -13.36 -35.78
CA LYS A 97 -9.78 -13.05 -37.23
C LYS A 97 -11.09 -13.39 -37.89
N VAL A 98 -11.29 -12.79 -39.04
CA VAL A 98 -12.38 -13.13 -39.98
C VAL A 98 -11.76 -13.56 -41.31
N ASP A 99 -12.24 -14.67 -41.86
CA ASP A 99 -11.81 -15.21 -43.15
C ASP A 99 -12.99 -15.13 -44.12
N THR A 100 -12.98 -14.16 -45.01
CA THR A 100 -14.08 -13.87 -45.93
C THR A 100 -14.18 -14.90 -47.06
N LEU A 101 -13.08 -15.58 -47.41
CA LEU A 101 -13.07 -16.65 -48.40
C LEU A 101 -13.67 -17.94 -47.84
N LYS A 102 -13.40 -18.23 -46.56
CA LYS A 102 -13.91 -19.43 -45.89
C LYS A 102 -15.24 -19.16 -45.18
N GLU A 103 -15.72 -17.93 -45.23
CA GLU A 103 -16.98 -17.48 -44.61
C GLU A 103 -17.05 -17.87 -43.12
N ASN A 104 -15.98 -17.49 -42.34
CA ASN A 104 -15.99 -17.84 -40.94
C ASN A 104 -15.26 -16.79 -40.05
N TYR A 105 -15.69 -16.76 -38.79
CA TYR A 105 -15.02 -16.08 -37.69
C TYR A 105 -14.13 -17.08 -36.94
N THR A 106 -12.95 -16.67 -36.53
CA THR A 106 -12.12 -17.43 -35.59
C THR A 106 -12.11 -16.69 -34.26
N ALA A 107 -12.58 -17.34 -33.22
CA ALA A 107 -12.64 -16.81 -31.87
C ALA A 107 -11.96 -17.75 -30.86
N ILE A 108 -11.67 -17.24 -29.67
CA ILE A 108 -11.16 -17.98 -28.52
C ILE A 108 -11.89 -17.54 -27.27
N CYS A 109 -12.13 -18.44 -26.33
CA CYS A 109 -12.69 -18.08 -25.03
C CYS A 109 -11.61 -18.21 -23.94
N PHE A 110 -11.55 -17.25 -23.05
CA PHE A 110 -10.67 -17.22 -21.88
C PHE A 110 -11.52 -17.21 -20.60
N GLY A 111 -11.07 -17.93 -19.58
CA GLY A 111 -11.75 -17.99 -18.29
C GLY A 111 -11.55 -16.74 -17.43
N ASP A 112 -12.38 -16.57 -16.43
CA ASP A 112 -12.48 -15.34 -15.63
C ASP A 112 -11.25 -14.99 -14.80
N VAL A 113 -10.42 -15.96 -14.42
CA VAL A 113 -9.18 -15.64 -13.68
C VAL A 113 -8.21 -14.82 -14.53
N ALA A 114 -8.14 -15.07 -15.85
CA ALA A 114 -7.39 -14.22 -16.77
C ALA A 114 -8.03 -12.83 -16.91
N ASN A 115 -9.34 -12.75 -16.70
CA ASN A 115 -10.08 -11.50 -16.76
C ASN A 115 -9.69 -10.56 -15.61
N LEU A 116 -9.57 -11.05 -14.38
CA LEU A 116 -9.17 -10.25 -13.23
C LEU A 116 -7.86 -9.47 -13.50
N ALA A 117 -6.81 -10.16 -13.99
CA ALA A 117 -5.55 -9.50 -14.29
C ALA A 117 -5.67 -8.42 -15.38
N THR A 118 -6.58 -8.60 -16.34
CA THR A 118 -6.84 -7.63 -17.40
C THR A 118 -7.69 -6.46 -16.91
N GLU A 119 -8.69 -6.70 -16.05
CA GLU A 119 -9.52 -5.64 -15.46
C GLU A 119 -8.70 -4.73 -14.54
N LEU A 120 -7.76 -5.29 -13.78
CA LEU A 120 -6.83 -4.51 -12.96
C LEU A 120 -5.85 -3.70 -13.82
N GLY A 121 -5.44 -4.21 -15.00
CA GLY A 121 -4.62 -3.51 -15.98
C GLY A 121 -3.36 -2.88 -15.38
N GLU A 122 -3.20 -1.58 -15.64
CA GLU A 122 -2.09 -0.76 -15.14
C GLU A 122 -2.47 0.07 -13.90
N ALA A 123 -3.68 -0.13 -13.34
CA ALA A 123 -4.18 0.63 -12.21
C ALA A 123 -3.26 0.49 -10.98
N LYS A 124 -3.02 1.60 -10.31
CA LYS A 124 -2.17 1.68 -9.11
C LYS A 124 -3.01 1.65 -7.84
N LEU A 125 -2.36 1.38 -6.71
CA LEU A 125 -3.04 1.38 -5.41
C LEU A 125 -3.60 2.77 -5.07
N ASN A 126 -2.88 3.82 -5.40
CA ASN A 126 -3.35 5.19 -5.16
C ASN A 126 -4.44 5.67 -6.15
N ASP A 127 -4.81 4.87 -7.16
CA ASP A 127 -5.97 5.15 -8.01
C ASP A 127 -7.29 4.70 -7.35
N LEU A 128 -7.21 3.93 -6.25
CA LEU A 128 -8.40 3.49 -5.50
C LEU A 128 -9.05 4.67 -4.77
N ASP A 129 -10.35 4.77 -4.91
CA ASP A 129 -11.16 5.65 -4.07
C ASP A 129 -11.55 4.91 -2.78
N LEU A 130 -10.86 5.25 -1.70
CA LEU A 130 -11.10 4.76 -0.35
C LEU A 130 -11.56 5.92 0.58
N SER A 131 -12.18 6.95 0.01
CA SER A 131 -12.66 8.15 0.73
C SER A 131 -13.59 7.85 1.91
N LYS A 132 -14.23 6.67 1.92
CA LYS A 132 -14.98 6.17 3.08
C LYS A 132 -14.14 6.06 4.36
N TYR A 133 -12.82 6.00 4.27
CA TYR A 133 -11.88 5.96 5.39
C TYR A 133 -11.28 7.34 5.73
N ASN A 134 -11.77 8.42 5.11
CA ASN A 134 -11.37 9.77 5.49
C ASN A 134 -11.69 10.03 6.95
N HIS A 135 -10.79 10.67 7.66
CA HIS A 135 -10.94 10.97 9.07
C HIS A 135 -10.12 12.19 9.47
N ILE A 136 -10.46 12.76 10.62
CA ILE A 136 -9.70 13.88 11.19
C ILE A 136 -8.47 13.36 11.93
N LEU A 137 -7.31 13.91 11.66
CA LEU A 137 -6.10 13.65 12.45
C LEU A 137 -6.22 14.39 13.78
N SER A 138 -6.44 13.65 14.84
CA SER A 138 -6.51 14.17 16.21
C SER A 138 -5.94 13.15 17.18
N GLN A 139 -5.52 13.60 18.38
CA GLN A 139 -5.11 12.68 19.43
C GLN A 139 -6.22 11.66 19.73
N ALA A 140 -7.46 12.11 19.80
CA ALA A 140 -8.61 11.24 20.09
C ALA A 140 -8.74 10.15 19.02
N ASN A 141 -8.70 10.53 17.73
CA ASN A 141 -8.88 9.58 16.64
C ASN A 141 -7.66 8.64 16.48
N VAL A 142 -6.45 9.11 16.76
CA VAL A 142 -5.26 8.25 16.87
C VAL A 142 -5.46 7.17 17.94
N GLU A 143 -5.95 7.54 19.12
CA GLU A 143 -6.20 6.61 20.24
C GLU A 143 -7.39 5.68 19.96
N ASN A 144 -8.48 6.19 19.37
CA ASN A 144 -9.64 5.40 18.96
C ASN A 144 -9.25 4.30 17.97
N SER A 145 -8.28 4.57 17.09
CA SER A 145 -7.77 3.56 16.15
C SER A 145 -7.16 2.33 16.85
N TRP A 146 -6.67 2.49 18.08
CA TRP A 146 -6.13 1.38 18.88
C TRP A 146 -7.22 0.51 19.51
N ASP A 147 -8.44 1.03 19.60
CA ASP A 147 -9.62 0.31 20.09
C ASP A 147 -10.49 -0.24 18.93
N GLY A 148 -10.12 0.06 17.69
CA GLY A 148 -10.87 -0.30 16.49
C GLY A 148 -12.09 0.59 16.27
N GLU A 149 -12.03 1.83 16.75
CA GLU A 149 -13.10 2.82 16.77
C GLU A 149 -12.69 4.12 16.07
N THR A 150 -11.95 4.01 14.93
CA THR A 150 -11.59 5.19 14.12
C THR A 150 -12.86 5.88 13.64
N GLU A 151 -13.00 7.17 13.95
CA GLU A 151 -14.13 8.00 13.51
C GLU A 151 -13.90 8.45 12.06
N TYR A 152 -14.66 7.89 11.14
CA TYR A 152 -14.59 8.25 9.72
C TYR A 152 -15.52 9.41 9.38
N THR A 153 -15.04 10.37 8.60
CA THR A 153 -15.84 11.48 8.08
C THR A 153 -16.61 11.09 6.80
N GLY A 154 -16.33 9.89 6.25
CA GLY A 154 -17.03 9.32 5.12
C GLY A 154 -18.40 8.73 5.50
N ALA A 155 -19.01 8.01 4.56
CA ALA A 155 -20.32 7.37 4.77
C ALA A 155 -20.25 6.06 5.57
N LEU A 156 -19.08 5.62 5.98
CA LEU A 156 -18.87 4.39 6.74
C LEU A 156 -19.02 4.68 8.24
N ALA A 157 -19.55 3.71 8.98
CA ALA A 157 -19.51 3.75 10.44
C ALA A 157 -18.06 3.53 10.94
N ASP A 158 -17.79 3.97 12.18
CA ASP A 158 -16.50 3.77 12.84
C ASP A 158 -16.02 2.31 12.76
N GLY A 159 -14.71 2.13 12.61
CA GLY A 159 -14.16 0.81 12.39
C GLY A 159 -12.65 0.70 12.64
N ASP A 160 -12.12 -0.47 12.35
CA ASP A 160 -10.74 -0.86 12.61
C ASP A 160 -9.85 -0.92 11.34
N GLU A 161 -10.29 -0.32 10.23
CA GLU A 161 -9.56 -0.39 8.97
C GLU A 161 -8.31 0.50 8.95
N ILE A 162 -8.33 1.59 9.73
CA ILE A 162 -7.19 2.49 9.89
C ILE A 162 -6.61 2.34 11.29
N LEU A 163 -5.28 2.30 11.37
CA LEU A 163 -4.52 2.20 12.61
C LEU A 163 -3.35 3.17 12.58
N TYR A 164 -3.08 3.84 13.70
CA TYR A 164 -1.90 4.68 13.89
C TYR A 164 -0.86 3.94 14.75
N PRO A 165 0.06 3.16 14.16
CA PRO A 165 1.16 2.56 14.91
C PRO A 165 2.11 3.64 15.40
N ILE A 166 2.72 3.44 16.57
CA ILE A 166 3.82 4.31 17.02
C ILE A 166 5.07 3.91 16.24
N ILE A 167 5.40 4.70 15.23
CA ILE A 167 6.59 4.55 14.38
C ILE A 167 7.36 5.86 14.44
N ASP A 168 8.68 5.79 14.63
CA ASP A 168 9.53 6.97 14.55
C ASP A 168 9.87 7.24 13.08
N ASN A 169 9.26 8.30 12.53
CA ASN A 169 9.46 8.74 11.15
C ASN A 169 10.50 9.90 11.07
N GLY A 170 11.46 9.96 12.00
CA GLY A 170 12.44 11.03 12.09
C GLY A 170 12.12 12.09 13.15
N ALA A 171 11.05 11.88 13.92
CA ALA A 171 10.71 12.77 15.05
C ALA A 171 11.73 12.73 16.22
N GLY A 172 12.70 11.80 16.15
CA GLY A 172 13.81 11.74 17.09
C GLY A 172 13.50 11.10 18.43
N TYR A 173 12.47 10.24 18.50
CA TYR A 173 12.10 9.53 19.75
C TYR A 173 13.25 8.72 20.36
N SER A 174 14.22 8.28 19.57
CA SER A 174 15.31 7.41 20.02
C SER A 174 16.36 8.10 20.92
N GLY A 175 16.35 9.41 21.02
CA GLY A 175 17.31 10.18 21.84
C GLY A 175 16.70 10.84 23.07
N VAL A 176 15.38 10.75 23.26
CA VAL A 176 14.64 11.49 24.27
C VAL A 176 13.91 10.57 25.26
N THR A 177 13.55 11.10 26.38
CA THR A 177 12.74 10.41 27.38
C THR A 177 11.25 10.69 27.11
N LEU A 178 10.52 9.72 26.58
CA LEU A 178 9.13 9.89 26.13
C LEU A 178 8.12 10.30 27.23
N ASN A 179 8.50 10.25 28.49
CA ASN A 179 7.65 10.69 29.61
C ASN A 179 7.81 12.17 30.00
N THR A 180 8.59 12.92 29.25
CA THR A 180 8.75 14.37 29.38
C THR A 180 7.89 15.12 28.37
N GLU A 181 7.71 16.40 28.53
CA GLU A 181 6.98 17.23 27.56
C GLU A 181 7.76 17.39 26.25
N ASP A 182 9.05 17.56 26.33
CA ASP A 182 9.93 17.67 25.15
C ASP A 182 9.98 16.37 24.34
N GLY A 183 9.82 15.22 24.99
CA GLY A 183 9.81 13.90 24.33
C GLY A 183 8.42 13.36 24.03
N ALA A 184 7.36 14.15 24.21
CA ALA A 184 6.00 13.69 24.00
C ALA A 184 5.75 13.33 22.53
N ILE A 185 5.04 12.21 22.32
CA ILE A 185 4.59 11.80 20.99
C ILE A 185 3.48 12.76 20.54
N LYS A 186 3.58 13.25 19.33
CA LYS A 186 2.59 14.15 18.73
C LYS A 186 1.79 13.38 17.66
N PRO A 187 0.46 13.51 17.59
CA PRO A 187 -0.34 12.84 16.56
C PRO A 187 0.15 13.11 15.14
N ARG A 188 0.62 14.31 14.85
CA ARG A 188 1.15 14.70 13.55
C ARG A 188 2.42 13.94 13.12
N ASP A 189 3.20 13.42 14.08
CA ASP A 189 4.40 12.65 13.79
C ASP A 189 4.06 11.19 13.42
N LEU A 190 2.82 10.77 13.67
CA LEU A 190 2.33 9.43 13.37
C LEU A 190 1.76 9.37 11.96
N ARG A 191 1.85 8.20 11.35
CA ARG A 191 1.31 7.94 10.01
C ARG A 191 0.25 6.85 10.10
N PRO A 192 -0.88 6.99 9.38
CA PRO A 192 -1.88 5.95 9.34
C PRO A 192 -1.34 4.71 8.63
N SER A 193 -1.86 3.57 9.00
CA SER A 193 -1.70 2.30 8.34
C SER A 193 -3.07 1.74 8.02
N ILE A 194 -3.20 1.02 6.90
CA ILE A 194 -4.46 0.46 6.46
C ILE A 194 -4.48 -1.06 6.65
N LYS A 195 -5.62 -1.60 7.05
CA LYS A 195 -5.84 -3.03 7.13
C LYS A 195 -5.66 -3.69 5.77
N VAL A 196 -4.81 -4.71 5.69
CA VAL A 196 -4.51 -5.39 4.42
C VAL A 196 -5.77 -5.95 3.76
N LYS A 197 -6.69 -6.49 4.58
CA LYS A 197 -7.99 -7.00 4.10
C LYS A 197 -8.83 -5.91 3.44
N ALA A 198 -8.91 -4.73 4.05
CA ALA A 198 -9.68 -3.60 3.52
C ALA A 198 -9.13 -3.12 2.16
N LEU A 199 -7.79 -3.07 2.04
CA LEU A 199 -7.14 -2.70 0.78
C LEU A 199 -7.34 -3.79 -0.29
N LEU A 200 -7.21 -5.08 0.08
CA LEU A 200 -7.44 -6.19 -0.84
C LEU A 200 -8.89 -6.22 -1.35
N ASP A 201 -9.86 -6.03 -0.45
CA ASP A 201 -11.27 -5.91 -0.82
C ASP A 201 -11.50 -4.72 -1.77
N GLY A 202 -10.87 -3.57 -1.50
CA GLY A 202 -10.93 -2.40 -2.37
C GLY A 202 -10.44 -2.70 -3.78
N VAL A 203 -9.28 -3.34 -3.91
CA VAL A 203 -8.70 -3.73 -5.21
C VAL A 203 -9.61 -4.69 -5.98
N ILE A 204 -10.09 -5.73 -5.31
CA ILE A 204 -10.92 -6.77 -5.93
C ILE A 204 -12.31 -6.24 -6.30
N ASN A 205 -12.92 -5.42 -5.43
CA ASN A 205 -14.20 -4.78 -5.71
C ASN A 205 -14.10 -3.79 -6.87
N ASN A 206 -12.98 -3.05 -6.97
CA ASN A 206 -12.73 -2.14 -8.09
C ASN A 206 -12.67 -2.88 -9.44
N ALA A 207 -12.19 -4.12 -9.45
CA ALA A 207 -12.24 -5.01 -10.62
C ALA A 207 -13.61 -5.69 -10.83
N GLY A 208 -14.60 -5.40 -9.99
CA GLY A 208 -15.97 -5.93 -10.08
C GLY A 208 -16.11 -7.38 -9.59
N TYR A 209 -15.20 -7.87 -8.76
CA TYR A 209 -15.25 -9.20 -8.14
C TYR A 209 -15.55 -9.11 -6.64
N THR A 210 -15.97 -10.23 -6.07
CA THR A 210 -16.15 -10.43 -4.62
C THR A 210 -15.24 -11.54 -4.11
N LEU A 211 -14.87 -11.49 -2.83
CA LEU A 211 -14.00 -12.46 -2.19
C LEU A 211 -14.77 -13.41 -1.28
N ASN A 212 -14.46 -14.70 -1.36
CA ASN A 212 -14.85 -15.71 -0.40
C ASN A 212 -13.59 -16.49 0.03
N SER A 213 -13.28 -16.49 1.34
CA SER A 213 -12.07 -17.15 1.85
C SER A 213 -12.16 -17.36 3.35
N THR A 214 -11.86 -18.54 3.81
CA THR A 214 -11.71 -18.83 5.25
C THR A 214 -10.42 -18.20 5.77
N PHE A 215 -9.34 -18.28 5.00
CA PHE A 215 -8.04 -17.73 5.37
C PHE A 215 -8.06 -16.19 5.47
N LEU A 216 -8.60 -15.52 4.46
CA LEU A 216 -8.66 -14.04 4.45
C LEU A 216 -9.58 -13.46 5.54
N ASN A 217 -10.44 -14.27 6.14
CA ASN A 217 -11.30 -13.93 7.27
C ASN A 217 -10.74 -14.40 8.61
N SER A 218 -9.59 -15.08 8.64
CA SER A 218 -8.94 -15.51 9.88
C SER A 218 -8.18 -14.38 10.56
N ASP A 219 -7.94 -14.49 11.88
CA ASP A 219 -7.11 -13.55 12.65
C ASP A 219 -5.72 -13.38 12.06
N ALA A 220 -5.14 -14.46 11.51
CA ALA A 220 -3.85 -14.43 10.86
C ALA A 220 -3.78 -13.51 9.62
N PHE A 221 -4.92 -13.11 9.07
CA PHE A 221 -4.97 -12.15 7.96
C PHE A 221 -5.66 -10.84 8.34
N THR A 222 -6.77 -10.89 9.07
CA THR A 222 -7.56 -9.69 9.41
C THR A 222 -6.87 -8.75 10.39
N LYS A 223 -5.89 -9.23 11.17
CA LYS A 223 -5.07 -8.40 12.08
C LYS A 223 -3.80 -7.86 11.44
N GLN A 224 -3.67 -7.98 10.13
CA GLN A 224 -2.55 -7.42 9.38
C GLN A 224 -2.86 -6.02 8.88
N TYR A 225 -1.89 -5.15 9.05
CA TYR A 225 -1.90 -3.78 8.55
C TYR A 225 -0.69 -3.55 7.64
N MET A 226 -0.84 -2.63 6.72
CA MET A 226 0.20 -2.16 5.84
C MET A 226 0.52 -0.71 6.17
N THR A 227 1.81 -0.39 6.38
CA THR A 227 2.24 1.00 6.52
C THR A 227 2.01 1.73 5.20
N LEU A 228 1.54 2.96 5.31
CA LEU A 228 1.39 3.87 4.18
C LEU A 228 2.66 4.69 3.98
N GLY A 229 2.74 5.41 2.86
CA GLY A 229 3.93 6.18 2.51
C GLY A 229 4.33 7.20 3.58
N SER A 230 5.61 7.51 3.65
CA SER A 230 6.14 8.54 4.55
C SER A 230 5.72 9.96 4.16
N GLU A 231 5.29 10.16 2.93
CA GLU A 231 4.85 11.46 2.43
C GLU A 231 3.36 11.64 2.71
N LEU A 232 3.02 12.41 3.74
CA LEU A 232 1.66 12.94 3.93
C LEU A 232 1.40 14.17 3.03
N GLU A 233 2.39 14.58 2.26
CA GLU A 233 2.26 15.70 1.33
C GLU A 233 1.08 15.50 0.38
N GLY A 234 0.14 16.42 0.40
CA GLY A 234 -1.03 16.43 -0.46
C GLY A 234 -2.17 15.49 -0.05
N SER A 235 -2.05 14.79 1.08
CA SER A 235 -3.12 13.91 1.59
C SER A 235 -3.99 14.56 2.64
N ILE A 236 -3.63 15.76 3.09
CA ILE A 236 -4.42 16.57 4.01
C ILE A 236 -4.98 17.74 3.24
N THR A 237 -6.28 17.75 3.08
CA THR A 237 -7.01 18.69 2.23
C THR A 237 -7.34 20.01 2.92
N ASN A 238 -6.38 20.61 3.60
CA ASN A 238 -6.50 22.00 4.04
C ASN A 238 -5.17 22.70 3.80
N PHE A 239 -4.82 22.90 2.52
CA PHE A 239 -3.75 23.80 2.17
C PHE A 239 -4.21 25.21 2.39
N ILE A 240 -3.57 25.88 3.32
CA ILE A 240 -3.59 27.35 3.35
C ILE A 240 -2.71 27.78 2.20
N ASP A 241 -3.28 28.51 1.29
CA ASP A 241 -2.50 29.27 0.31
C ASP A 241 -1.51 30.13 1.09
N GLY A 242 -0.22 29.91 0.83
CA GLY A 242 0.82 30.60 1.56
C GLY A 242 0.90 32.08 1.21
N PHE A 243 1.61 32.83 2.02
CA PHE A 243 1.97 34.21 1.69
C PHE A 243 3.47 34.42 1.82
N LYS A 244 3.98 35.35 1.05
CA LYS A 244 5.28 35.96 1.19
C LYS A 244 5.11 37.47 1.09
N ILE A 245 5.28 38.18 2.19
CA ILE A 245 5.03 39.60 2.31
C ILE A 245 6.34 40.33 2.60
N GLY A 246 6.63 41.37 1.88
CA GLY A 246 7.78 42.24 2.07
C GLY A 246 7.43 43.55 2.75
N MET A 247 8.35 44.52 2.56
CA MET A 247 8.21 45.87 3.10
C MET A 247 8.32 46.88 1.93
N THR A 248 7.48 47.92 1.95
CA THR A 248 7.56 48.99 0.96
C THR A 248 8.59 50.05 1.31
N ALA A 249 8.99 50.20 2.56
CA ALA A 249 9.93 51.19 3.03
C ALA A 249 10.79 50.71 4.21
N ASP A 250 11.94 51.36 4.41
CA ASP A 250 12.80 51.15 5.55
C ASP A 250 12.09 51.49 6.86
N GLN A 251 12.36 50.70 7.92
CA GLN A 251 11.77 50.88 9.23
C GLN A 251 12.80 50.96 10.35
N ALA A 252 12.72 52.00 11.17
CA ALA A 252 13.54 52.08 12.38
C ALA A 252 12.94 51.29 13.52
N VAL A 253 13.77 50.49 14.23
CA VAL A 253 13.46 49.81 15.49
C VAL A 253 14.28 50.46 16.61
N LEU A 254 13.58 51.06 17.57
CA LEU A 254 14.20 51.83 18.66
C LEU A 254 14.79 50.83 19.73
N ALA A 255 15.77 51.35 20.48
CA ALA A 255 16.37 50.63 21.59
C ALA A 255 15.29 50.19 22.63
N SER A 256 15.42 48.95 23.10
CA SER A 256 14.53 48.34 24.10
C SER A 256 13.03 48.46 23.84
N THR A 257 12.62 48.59 22.55
CA THR A 257 11.22 48.66 22.17
C THR A 257 10.86 47.50 21.24
N SER A 258 9.68 46.93 21.50
CA SER A 258 9.09 45.95 20.62
C SER A 258 8.24 46.68 19.57
N THR A 259 8.61 46.51 18.30
CA THR A 259 8.02 47.26 17.17
C THR A 259 7.44 46.30 16.15
N PHE A 260 6.18 46.49 15.74
CA PHE A 260 5.62 45.72 14.64
C PHE A 260 6.44 45.90 13.37
N ILE A 261 6.74 44.80 12.66
CA ILE A 261 7.41 44.88 11.37
C ILE A 261 6.37 45.32 10.34
N ASN A 262 6.69 46.36 9.54
CA ASN A 262 5.83 46.88 8.50
C ASN A 262 5.81 45.98 7.27
N LEU A 263 5.13 44.89 7.35
CA LEU A 263 4.91 43.91 6.28
C LEU A 263 3.73 44.41 5.44
N ASP A 264 4.00 45.13 4.35
CA ASP A 264 2.97 45.83 3.58
C ASP A 264 3.17 45.74 2.04
N ASP A 265 4.12 44.97 1.57
CA ASP A 265 4.39 44.79 0.14
C ASP A 265 3.94 43.36 -0.31
N GLU A 266 2.91 43.36 -1.17
CA GLU A 266 2.37 42.15 -1.84
C GLU A 266 2.71 42.11 -3.33
N SER A 267 3.68 42.91 -3.80
CA SER A 267 3.98 43.06 -5.21
C SER A 267 4.46 41.78 -5.87
N SER A 268 3.64 41.17 -6.70
CA SER A 268 3.99 39.93 -7.43
C SER A 268 5.17 40.12 -8.40
N SER A 269 5.44 41.35 -8.80
CA SER A 269 6.57 41.70 -9.70
C SER A 269 7.95 41.46 -9.06
N ILE A 270 8.03 41.39 -7.75
CA ILE A 270 9.25 41.10 -6.98
C ILE A 270 9.16 39.77 -6.22
N GLY A 271 8.16 38.92 -6.53
CA GLY A 271 8.02 37.59 -5.99
C GLY A 271 7.31 37.50 -4.63
N TYR A 272 6.57 38.57 -4.25
CA TYR A 272 5.66 38.52 -3.12
C TYR A 272 4.28 38.04 -3.55
N TYR A 273 3.54 37.43 -2.62
CA TYR A 273 2.19 36.88 -2.85
C TYR A 273 1.40 36.78 -1.56
N ASN A 274 0.09 36.83 -1.69
CA ASN A 274 -0.88 36.62 -0.61
C ASN A 274 -2.13 35.98 -1.23
N THR A 275 -2.07 34.68 -1.48
CA THR A 275 -3.02 33.99 -2.35
C THR A 275 -4.43 33.91 -1.79
N SER A 276 -4.57 33.79 -0.49
CA SER A 276 -5.89 33.69 0.19
C SER A 276 -6.32 34.99 0.90
N ASN A 277 -5.54 36.07 0.79
CA ASN A 277 -5.75 37.33 1.53
C ASN A 277 -5.80 37.17 3.06
N ASN A 278 -5.20 36.11 3.61
CA ASN A 278 -5.19 35.85 5.03
C ASN A 278 -4.19 36.69 5.80
N PHE A 279 -3.20 37.25 5.13
CA PHE A 279 -2.34 38.27 5.68
C PHE A 279 -2.92 39.66 5.39
N ASN A 280 -3.23 40.40 6.43
CA ASN A 280 -3.74 41.78 6.30
C ASN A 280 -2.58 42.77 6.40
N THR A 281 -2.20 43.36 5.27
CA THR A 281 -1.11 44.34 5.18
C THR A 281 -1.41 45.66 5.89
N SER A 282 -2.67 45.98 6.17
CA SER A 282 -3.04 47.20 6.94
C SER A 282 -2.83 46.98 8.45
N THR A 283 -3.19 45.83 8.97
CA THR A 283 -3.01 45.46 10.41
C THR A 283 -1.66 44.78 10.67
N LYS A 284 -0.92 44.36 9.65
CA LYS A 284 0.36 43.63 9.71
C LYS A 284 0.23 42.28 10.42
N SER A 285 -0.89 41.62 10.21
CA SER A 285 -1.24 40.37 10.89
C SER A 285 -1.77 39.32 9.96
N PHE A 286 -1.51 38.08 10.32
CA PHE A 286 -2.03 36.89 9.65
C PHE A 286 -3.17 36.32 10.50
N THR A 287 -4.33 36.06 9.87
CA THR A 287 -5.47 35.39 10.52
C THR A 287 -5.47 33.92 10.13
N VAL A 288 -5.48 33.05 11.11
CA VAL A 288 -5.49 31.60 10.94
C VAL A 288 -6.89 31.13 10.51
N GLU A 289 -7.00 30.53 9.32
CA GLU A 289 -8.26 29.97 8.82
C GLU A 289 -8.56 28.60 9.40
N ASN A 290 -7.53 27.78 9.58
CA ASN A 290 -7.68 26.41 10.08
C ASN A 290 -6.69 26.17 11.21
N ALA A 291 -7.13 25.45 12.26
CA ALA A 291 -6.23 25.05 13.33
C ALA A 291 -5.12 24.13 12.82
N GLY A 292 -3.89 24.31 13.33
CA GLY A 292 -2.77 23.44 12.96
C GLY A 292 -1.38 24.01 13.16
N GLY A 293 -0.39 23.28 12.61
CA GLY A 293 1.02 23.69 12.67
C GLY A 293 1.38 24.65 11.53
N TYR A 294 1.98 25.77 11.87
CA TYR A 294 2.39 26.82 10.95
C TYR A 294 3.89 27.09 11.09
N SER A 295 4.61 27.13 9.99
CA SER A 295 6.01 27.53 9.94
C SER A 295 6.19 28.83 9.19
N PHE A 296 7.01 29.70 9.76
CA PHE A 296 7.31 31.01 9.18
C PHE A 296 8.81 31.14 8.93
N LYS A 297 9.16 31.48 7.72
CA LYS A 297 10.53 31.82 7.32
C LYS A 297 10.67 33.34 7.23
N MET A 298 11.73 33.88 7.81
CA MET A 298 11.97 35.31 7.77
C MET A 298 13.37 35.61 7.24
N GLN A 299 13.48 36.61 6.41
CA GLN A 299 14.73 37.27 6.05
C GLN A 299 14.61 38.75 6.37
N LEU A 300 15.56 39.29 7.10
CA LEU A 300 15.66 40.73 7.36
C LEU A 300 17.02 41.27 6.90
N VAL A 301 16.99 42.34 6.19
CA VAL A 301 18.16 43.15 5.90
C VAL A 301 18.21 44.26 6.92
N VAL A 302 19.24 44.27 7.75
CA VAL A 302 19.33 45.25 8.86
C VAL A 302 20.56 46.12 8.70
N ASN A 303 20.44 47.37 9.06
CA ASN A 303 21.55 48.31 9.12
C ASN A 303 21.74 48.81 10.56
N THR A 304 22.99 48.57 11.08
CA THR A 304 23.39 48.99 12.42
C THR A 304 24.47 50.04 12.29
N VAL A 305 24.28 51.22 12.95
CA VAL A 305 25.14 52.40 12.76
C VAL A 305 26.17 52.56 13.89
N THR A 306 25.94 51.96 15.06
CA THR A 306 26.69 52.34 16.25
C THR A 306 27.22 51.20 17.13
N ASP A 307 26.67 50.02 17.07
CA ASP A 307 27.09 48.89 17.95
C ASP A 307 27.16 47.58 17.14
N PRO A 308 28.36 46.94 17.07
CA PRO A 308 28.49 45.68 16.32
C PRO A 308 28.04 44.45 17.13
N THR A 309 27.59 44.60 18.39
CA THR A 309 27.19 43.50 19.25
C THR A 309 25.69 43.51 19.53
N LEU A 310 24.90 44.05 18.63
CA LEU A 310 23.48 44.21 18.79
C LEU A 310 22.75 42.84 18.72
N GLY A 311 22.09 42.48 19.80
CA GLY A 311 21.12 41.35 19.78
C GLY A 311 19.82 41.79 19.15
N LEU A 312 19.44 41.11 18.07
CA LEU A 312 18.18 41.35 17.37
C LEU A 312 17.28 40.12 17.48
N TYR A 313 16.06 40.34 17.92
CA TYR A 313 15.03 39.31 18.03
C TYR A 313 13.82 39.69 17.21
N VAL A 314 13.18 38.72 16.57
CA VAL A 314 11.82 38.85 16.08
C VAL A 314 10.96 37.79 16.75
N TYR A 315 10.01 38.23 17.50
CA TYR A 315 9.07 37.37 18.20
C TYR A 315 7.74 37.31 17.47
N THR A 316 7.15 36.12 17.49
CA THR A 316 5.78 35.91 17.09
C THR A 316 4.85 36.18 18.26
N TYR A 317 3.78 36.89 18.01
CA TYR A 317 2.69 37.14 18.94
C TYR A 317 1.43 36.46 18.39
N VAL A 318 0.71 35.77 19.27
CA VAL A 318 -0.58 35.15 18.93
C VAL A 318 -1.62 35.78 19.85
N ASN A 319 -2.64 36.40 19.26
CA ASN A 319 -3.68 37.14 19.97
C ASN A 319 -3.11 38.20 20.96
N GLY A 320 -2.02 38.83 20.57
CA GLY A 320 -1.33 39.84 21.37
C GLY A 320 -0.39 39.28 22.46
N VAL A 321 -0.30 37.96 22.62
CA VAL A 321 0.59 37.28 23.59
C VAL A 321 1.86 36.80 22.89
N GLN A 322 3.02 37.15 23.45
CA GLN A 322 4.30 36.68 22.93
C GLN A 322 4.46 35.19 23.15
N MET A 323 4.77 34.46 22.09
CA MET A 323 5.03 33.02 22.14
C MET A 323 6.46 32.74 22.67
N ILE A 324 6.59 31.71 23.50
CA ILE A 324 7.87 31.28 24.07
C ILE A 324 7.93 29.74 24.03
N PRO A 325 8.89 29.11 23.32
CA PRO A 325 9.86 29.69 22.40
C PRO A 325 9.20 30.08 21.07
N GLY A 326 9.35 31.28 20.62
CA GLY A 326 8.67 31.78 19.40
C GLY A 326 9.43 32.90 18.71
N ALA A 327 10.76 32.98 18.94
CA ALA A 327 11.60 33.92 18.20
C ALA A 327 11.85 33.34 16.81
N VAL A 328 11.16 33.87 15.79
CA VAL A 328 11.40 33.54 14.38
C VAL A 328 12.82 33.95 13.96
N LEU A 329 13.39 34.92 14.62
CA LEU A 329 14.75 35.36 14.41
C LEU A 329 15.40 35.70 15.74
N ASN A 330 16.53 35.03 16.03
CA ASN A 330 17.38 35.29 17.19
C ASN A 330 18.85 35.35 16.71
N LYS A 331 19.32 36.53 16.39
CA LYS A 331 20.66 36.70 15.86
C LYS A 331 21.41 37.86 16.53
N GLN A 332 22.71 37.69 16.71
CA GLN A 332 23.60 38.76 17.11
C GLN A 332 24.24 39.36 15.84
N VAL A 333 24.10 40.67 15.66
CA VAL A 333 24.82 41.37 14.60
C VAL A 333 26.24 41.61 15.08
N THR A 334 27.25 41.17 14.32
CA THR A 334 28.66 41.18 14.70
C THR A 334 29.48 42.28 14.05
N SER A 335 28.87 43.10 13.17
CA SER A 335 29.52 44.21 12.45
C SER A 335 28.60 45.41 12.29
N ILE A 336 29.21 46.61 12.31
CA ILE A 336 28.52 47.82 11.93
C ILE A 336 28.29 47.79 10.42
N GLY A 337 27.10 48.27 9.99
CA GLY A 337 26.69 48.33 8.59
C GLY A 337 25.55 47.39 8.28
N ILE A 338 25.45 46.98 7.02
CA ILE A 338 24.34 46.17 6.50
C ILE A 338 24.65 44.69 6.69
N SER A 339 23.69 43.96 7.27
CA SER A 339 23.72 42.51 7.48
C SER A 339 22.40 41.90 6.96
N VAL A 340 22.48 40.72 6.33
CA VAL A 340 21.32 39.92 5.95
C VAL A 340 21.17 38.83 7.02
N LEU A 341 20.03 38.80 7.67
CA LEU A 341 19.72 37.83 8.73
C LEU A 341 18.57 36.95 8.26
N THR A 342 18.77 35.65 8.34
CA THR A 342 17.71 34.65 8.08
C THR A 342 17.29 34.04 9.40
N GLY A 343 15.99 33.98 9.63
CA GLY A 343 15.37 33.28 10.74
C GLY A 343 15.21 31.79 10.45
N GLU A 344 15.28 30.99 11.51
CA GLU A 344 14.98 29.56 11.42
C GLU A 344 13.46 29.38 11.35
N ASP A 345 13.01 28.29 10.69
CA ASP A 345 11.61 27.94 10.66
C ASP A 345 11.12 27.57 12.06
N VAL A 346 10.26 28.40 12.62
CA VAL A 346 9.64 28.14 13.92
C VAL A 346 8.26 27.55 13.67
N LEU A 347 8.03 26.35 14.14
CA LEU A 347 6.74 25.69 14.08
C LEU A 347 5.86 26.18 15.23
N LEU A 348 4.68 26.72 14.91
CA LEU A 348 3.69 27.17 15.87
C LEU A 348 2.39 26.39 15.67
N GLU A 349 1.86 25.84 16.74
CA GLU A 349 0.50 25.29 16.75
C GLU A 349 -0.50 26.44 16.99
N LEU A 350 -1.38 26.65 16.02
CA LEU A 350 -2.32 27.77 16.01
C LEU A 350 -3.75 27.25 15.88
N ASN A 351 -4.69 27.93 16.50
CA ASN A 351 -6.12 27.62 16.41
C ASN A 351 -6.77 28.47 15.30
N GLU A 352 -7.92 28.03 14.82
CA GLU A 352 -8.76 28.79 13.92
C GLU A 352 -9.10 30.18 14.53
N SER A 353 -9.00 31.20 13.74
CA SER A 353 -9.17 32.60 14.11
C SER A 353 -8.07 33.23 14.98
N ASP A 354 -6.97 32.52 15.25
CA ASP A 354 -5.81 33.12 15.89
C ASP A 354 -5.24 34.26 15.01
N LEU A 355 -4.85 35.35 15.65
CA LEU A 355 -4.22 36.49 15.01
C LEU A 355 -2.73 36.49 15.28
N VAL A 356 -1.92 36.31 14.23
CA VAL A 356 -0.46 36.19 14.31
C VAL A 356 0.20 37.48 13.85
N GLU A 357 1.09 38.00 14.67
CA GLU A 357 1.82 39.25 14.45
C GLU A 357 3.33 39.04 14.68
N PHE A 358 4.15 39.86 14.02
CA PHE A 358 5.62 39.79 14.15
C PHE A 358 6.18 41.12 14.62
N LYS A 359 6.94 41.08 15.73
CA LYS A 359 7.55 42.27 16.32
C LYS A 359 9.07 42.11 16.42
N ALA A 360 9.78 43.10 15.90
CA ALA A 360 11.22 43.20 16.04
C ALA A 360 11.57 43.89 17.38
N TYR A 361 12.63 43.39 18.02
CA TYR A 361 13.12 43.91 19.30
C TYR A 361 14.64 44.04 19.30
N SER A 362 15.15 45.17 19.75
CA SER A 362 16.58 45.39 20.04
C SER A 362 16.85 45.12 21.50
N TYR A 363 17.71 44.15 21.81
CA TYR A 363 18.11 43.84 23.19
C TYR A 363 19.04 44.88 23.82
N ASN A 364 19.56 45.78 22.99
CA ASN A 364 20.44 46.85 23.48
C ASN A 364 19.60 48.01 24.05
N SER A 365 19.92 48.47 25.27
CA SER A 365 19.18 49.55 25.95
C SER A 365 19.48 50.93 25.38
N SER A 366 20.47 51.10 24.55
CA SER A 366 20.96 52.37 24.07
C SER A 366 20.84 52.56 22.56
N TYR A 367 20.87 51.45 21.82
CA TYR A 367 20.94 51.46 20.35
C TYR A 367 19.84 50.62 19.68
N GLY A 368 19.25 51.21 18.66
CA GLY A 368 18.31 50.55 17.74
C GLY A 368 18.98 50.18 16.44
N PHE A 369 18.20 49.73 15.48
CA PHE A 369 18.61 49.37 14.13
C PHE A 369 17.56 49.78 13.10
N THR A 370 17.92 49.76 11.83
CA THR A 370 16.97 50.00 10.73
C THR A 370 16.79 48.68 9.94
N ILE A 371 15.54 48.21 9.79
CA ILE A 371 15.19 47.20 8.82
C ILE A 371 15.07 47.87 7.47
N LYS A 372 15.80 47.37 6.49
CA LYS A 372 15.79 47.86 5.09
C LYS A 372 14.76 47.09 4.29
N ASN A 373 13.97 47.73 3.47
CA ASN A 373 13.04 47.04 2.58
C ASN A 373 13.77 46.17 1.57
N ASN A 374 14.78 46.75 0.88
CA ASN A 374 15.72 46.02 0.04
C ASN A 374 17.12 46.67 0.07
N THR A 375 18.15 45.94 -0.37
CA THR A 375 19.52 46.45 -0.45
C THR A 375 20.34 45.62 -1.41
N VAL A 376 21.22 46.28 -2.17
CA VAL A 376 22.18 45.60 -3.05
C VAL A 376 23.50 45.42 -2.32
N ILE A 377 23.93 44.17 -2.16
CA ILE A 377 25.22 43.80 -1.58
C ILE A 377 25.99 42.96 -2.62
N ASN A 378 27.15 43.45 -3.02
CA ASN A 378 27.97 42.79 -4.06
C ASN A 378 27.22 42.43 -5.35
N GLY A 379 26.30 43.30 -5.76
CA GLY A 379 25.50 43.12 -6.99
C GLY A 379 24.30 42.20 -6.87
N VAL A 380 24.03 41.65 -5.66
CA VAL A 380 22.86 40.85 -5.37
C VAL A 380 21.86 41.66 -4.53
N THR A 381 20.62 41.70 -4.92
CA THR A 381 19.53 42.33 -4.16
C THR A 381 19.03 41.40 -3.09
N TYR A 382 18.96 41.89 -1.85
CA TYR A 382 18.39 41.21 -0.70
C TYR A 382 17.19 42.01 -0.21
N ASP A 383 16.10 41.31 0.08
CA ASP A 383 14.85 41.89 0.56
C ASP A 383 14.55 41.49 1.98
N SER A 384 13.82 42.33 2.73
CA SER A 384 13.22 41.91 4.01
C SER A 384 11.82 41.40 3.78
N PHE A 385 11.54 40.18 4.20
CA PHE A 385 10.24 39.53 4.04
C PHE A 385 9.96 38.52 5.17
N ILE A 386 8.67 38.21 5.33
CA ILE A 386 8.19 37.01 5.98
C ILE A 386 7.46 36.12 4.97
N GLN A 387 7.63 34.85 5.11
CA GLN A 387 6.97 33.85 4.28
C GLN A 387 6.31 32.80 5.18
N LEU A 388 5.05 32.52 4.95
CA LEU A 388 4.43 31.33 5.46
C LEU A 388 4.93 30.16 4.61
N VAL A 389 5.66 29.27 5.24
CA VAL A 389 6.09 28.02 4.62
C VAL A 389 4.97 27.03 4.84
N SER A 390 4.34 26.59 3.77
CA SER A 390 3.43 25.44 3.84
C SER A 390 4.20 24.28 4.40
N ILE A 391 3.78 23.76 5.56
CA ILE A 391 4.41 22.58 6.09
C ILE A 391 3.78 21.38 5.40
N PRO A 392 4.57 20.53 4.76
CA PRO A 392 4.11 19.27 4.22
C PRO A 392 3.79 18.24 5.32
N GLU A 393 3.66 18.65 6.55
CA GLU A 393 3.38 17.78 7.70
C GLU A 393 1.88 17.72 8.00
N ALA A 394 1.47 16.56 8.52
CA ALA A 394 0.12 16.34 9.00
C ALA A 394 -0.26 17.41 10.04
N VAL A 395 -1.31 18.16 9.75
CA VAL A 395 -1.84 19.16 10.65
C VAL A 395 -2.89 18.49 11.54
N GLU A 396 -2.69 18.52 12.85
CA GLU A 396 -3.71 18.02 13.77
C GLU A 396 -5.00 18.86 13.63
N GLY A 397 -6.13 18.19 13.42
CA GLY A 397 -7.42 18.82 13.06
C GLY A 397 -7.71 18.80 11.56
N GLY A 398 -6.72 18.52 10.71
CA GLY A 398 -6.91 18.34 9.26
C GLY A 398 -7.48 16.98 8.90
N THR A 399 -8.10 16.88 7.71
CA THR A 399 -8.65 15.64 7.18
C THR A 399 -7.54 14.82 6.52
N VAL A 400 -7.36 13.58 6.97
CA VAL A 400 -6.55 12.57 6.30
C VAL A 400 -7.39 11.94 5.21
N GLY A 401 -7.03 12.18 3.94
CA GLY A 401 -7.82 11.82 2.78
C GLY A 401 -7.31 10.56 2.08
N PHE A 402 -8.24 9.71 1.69
CA PHE A 402 -8.02 8.47 0.95
C PHE A 402 -8.69 8.49 -0.41
N GLU A 403 -8.91 9.67 -0.99
CA GLU A 403 -9.47 9.85 -2.33
C GLU A 403 -8.53 9.27 -3.39
N ALA A 404 -9.09 8.95 -4.56
CA ALA A 404 -8.32 8.52 -5.71
C ALA A 404 -7.25 9.57 -6.10
N GLY A 405 -6.03 9.11 -6.32
CA GLY A 405 -4.88 9.98 -6.64
C GLY A 405 -4.14 10.55 -5.43
N ASN A 406 -4.53 10.18 -4.20
CA ASN A 406 -3.82 10.62 -2.99
C ASN A 406 -2.36 10.11 -2.95
N ASN A 407 -1.53 10.71 -2.08
CA ASN A 407 -0.14 10.32 -1.89
C ASN A 407 0.10 9.37 -0.73
N LEU A 408 -0.93 9.01 0.05
CA LEU A 408 -0.81 8.06 1.18
C LEU A 408 -0.56 6.65 0.69
N LEU A 409 -1.37 6.20 -0.29
CA LEU A 409 -1.24 4.86 -0.84
C LEU A 409 -0.01 4.75 -1.74
N PRO A 410 0.68 3.60 -1.74
CA PRO A 410 1.81 3.36 -2.63
C PRO A 410 1.40 3.47 -4.11
N LYS A 411 2.32 3.91 -4.96
CA LYS A 411 2.14 4.00 -6.42
C LYS A 411 2.43 2.66 -7.13
N ASP A 412 2.53 1.57 -6.37
CA ASP A 412 2.65 0.21 -6.92
C ASP A 412 1.35 -0.19 -7.63
N LYS A 413 1.46 -1.06 -8.65
CA LYS A 413 0.29 -1.55 -9.38
C LYS A 413 -0.58 -2.46 -8.50
N GLN A 414 -1.90 -2.36 -8.63
CA GLN A 414 -2.85 -3.22 -7.92
C GLN A 414 -2.56 -4.71 -8.16
N ILE A 415 -2.21 -5.08 -9.39
CA ILE A 415 -1.84 -6.46 -9.72
C ILE A 415 -0.56 -6.94 -9.00
N GLU A 416 0.41 -6.05 -8.79
CA GLU A 416 1.65 -6.37 -8.06
C GLU A 416 1.38 -6.56 -6.56
N PHE A 417 0.47 -5.78 -6.00
CA PHE A 417 -0.01 -5.97 -4.62
C PHE A 417 -0.67 -7.34 -4.46
N ILE A 418 -1.64 -7.69 -5.34
CA ILE A 418 -2.28 -9.02 -5.32
C ILE A 418 -1.24 -10.12 -5.45
N LYS A 419 -0.33 -10.04 -6.42
CA LYS A 419 0.74 -11.04 -6.61
C LYS A 419 1.59 -11.19 -5.36
N SER A 420 1.91 -10.08 -4.67
CA SER A 420 2.71 -10.10 -3.44
C SER A 420 1.99 -10.84 -2.30
N ILE A 421 0.69 -10.59 -2.11
CA ILE A 421 -0.13 -11.28 -1.12
C ILE A 421 -0.28 -12.78 -1.48
N PHE A 422 -0.64 -13.08 -2.73
CA PHE A 422 -0.81 -14.45 -3.21
C PHE A 422 0.47 -15.28 -3.10
N SER A 423 1.57 -14.69 -3.46
CA SER A 423 2.88 -15.36 -3.38
C SER A 423 3.32 -15.53 -1.93
N ARG A 424 3.13 -14.52 -1.07
CA ARG A 424 3.53 -14.60 0.34
C ARG A 424 2.87 -15.78 1.06
N TYR A 425 1.57 -15.94 0.88
CA TYR A 425 0.78 -16.99 1.55
C TYR A 425 0.52 -18.21 0.68
N ASN A 426 1.17 -18.30 -0.49
CA ASN A 426 0.99 -19.39 -1.43
C ASN A 426 -0.49 -19.66 -1.74
N LEU A 427 -1.24 -18.56 -2.04
CA LEU A 427 -2.67 -18.63 -2.30
C LEU A 427 -2.97 -19.16 -3.70
N ILE A 428 -4.15 -19.73 -3.82
CA ILE A 428 -4.79 -20.06 -5.09
C ILE A 428 -6.16 -19.36 -5.13
N ALA A 429 -6.55 -18.84 -6.29
CA ALA A 429 -7.89 -18.34 -6.54
C ALA A 429 -8.61 -19.22 -7.55
N GLU A 430 -9.85 -19.50 -7.29
CA GLU A 430 -10.77 -20.20 -8.19
C GLU A 430 -12.05 -19.39 -8.29
N VAL A 431 -12.57 -19.21 -9.52
CA VAL A 431 -13.86 -18.55 -9.74
C VAL A 431 -14.97 -19.50 -9.30
N ASP A 432 -15.94 -19.00 -8.54
CA ASP A 432 -17.11 -19.78 -8.15
C ASP A 432 -17.98 -20.05 -9.38
N LYS A 433 -18.33 -21.32 -9.61
CA LYS A 433 -19.14 -21.73 -10.78
C LYS A 433 -20.63 -21.40 -10.62
N THR A 434 -21.05 -21.01 -9.43
CA THR A 434 -22.47 -20.76 -9.10
C THR A 434 -22.77 -19.29 -8.83
N ILE A 435 -21.78 -18.54 -8.37
CA ILE A 435 -21.90 -17.13 -8.04
C ILE A 435 -20.98 -16.34 -8.98
N PRO A 436 -21.53 -15.59 -9.94
CA PRO A 436 -20.75 -14.86 -10.92
C PRO A 436 -19.77 -13.88 -10.25
N LYS A 437 -18.53 -13.83 -10.76
CA LYS A 437 -17.47 -12.93 -10.28
C LYS A 437 -17.11 -13.08 -8.80
N GLN A 438 -17.41 -14.23 -8.18
CA GLN A 438 -16.91 -14.56 -6.86
C GLN A 438 -15.60 -15.36 -6.97
N LEU A 439 -14.59 -14.91 -6.25
CA LEU A 439 -13.29 -15.59 -6.13
C LEU A 439 -13.19 -16.33 -4.80
N ASN A 440 -13.03 -17.64 -4.86
CA ASN A 440 -12.71 -18.48 -3.72
C ASN A 440 -11.19 -18.52 -3.59
N ILE A 441 -10.64 -18.02 -2.47
CA ILE A 441 -9.20 -17.85 -2.28
C ILE A 441 -8.77 -18.56 -1.00
N GLU A 442 -7.82 -19.50 -1.11
CA GLU A 442 -7.29 -20.21 0.05
C GLU A 442 -5.79 -20.50 -0.13
N PRO A 443 -5.02 -20.70 0.95
CA PRO A 443 -3.69 -21.29 0.86
C PRO A 443 -3.78 -22.65 0.15
N ILE A 444 -2.89 -22.90 -0.81
CA ILE A 444 -2.99 -24.06 -1.71
C ILE A 444 -3.06 -25.39 -0.97
N GLN A 445 -2.40 -25.50 0.17
CA GLN A 445 -2.45 -26.74 0.97
C GLN A 445 -3.80 -26.93 1.66
N ALA A 446 -4.36 -25.87 2.24
CA ALA A 446 -5.70 -25.92 2.85
C ALA A 446 -6.76 -26.22 1.78
N TYR A 447 -6.66 -25.58 0.62
CA TYR A 447 -7.50 -25.83 -0.54
C TYR A 447 -7.45 -27.31 -0.96
N ARG A 448 -6.25 -27.91 -1.07
CA ARG A 448 -6.06 -29.32 -1.42
C ARG A 448 -6.58 -30.28 -0.34
N ASP A 449 -6.39 -29.93 0.94
CA ASP A 449 -6.84 -30.76 2.04
C ASP A 449 -8.38 -30.81 2.13
N ALA A 450 -9.08 -29.77 1.68
CA ALA A 450 -10.53 -29.69 1.62
C ALA A 450 -11.15 -30.43 0.42
N GLY A 451 -10.34 -30.94 -0.53
CA GLY A 451 -10.84 -31.58 -1.74
C GLY A 451 -11.45 -32.96 -1.50
N ALA A 452 -12.47 -33.29 -2.29
CA ALA A 452 -13.10 -34.60 -2.29
C ALA A 452 -12.22 -35.66 -2.97
N SER A 453 -12.47 -36.92 -2.68
CA SER A 453 -11.87 -38.06 -3.39
C SER A 453 -12.82 -38.56 -4.46
N LYS A 454 -12.34 -38.66 -5.71
CA LYS A 454 -13.11 -39.16 -6.85
C LYS A 454 -12.35 -40.31 -7.53
N ASP A 455 -13.05 -41.39 -7.83
CA ASP A 455 -12.47 -42.53 -8.55
C ASP A 455 -12.68 -42.37 -10.05
N TRP A 456 -11.58 -42.27 -10.80
CA TRP A 456 -11.58 -42.21 -12.27
C TRP A 456 -10.95 -43.45 -12.90
N THR A 457 -10.81 -44.52 -12.15
CA THR A 457 -10.22 -45.80 -12.66
C THR A 457 -10.96 -46.27 -13.90
N ASP A 458 -12.30 -46.30 -13.86
CA ASP A 458 -13.15 -46.76 -14.98
C ASP A 458 -13.21 -45.78 -16.18
N LYS A 459 -12.75 -44.56 -15.96
CA LYS A 459 -12.72 -43.52 -16.99
C LYS A 459 -11.39 -43.50 -17.78
N LEU A 460 -10.39 -44.23 -17.30
CA LEU A 460 -9.07 -44.31 -17.93
C LEU A 460 -9.18 -44.98 -19.31
N ASP A 461 -8.70 -44.30 -20.35
CA ASP A 461 -8.57 -44.90 -21.68
C ASP A 461 -7.34 -45.80 -21.73
N VAL A 462 -7.57 -47.09 -21.46
CA VAL A 462 -6.49 -48.10 -21.46
C VAL A 462 -5.93 -48.42 -22.86
N SER A 463 -6.55 -47.94 -23.94
CA SER A 463 -6.03 -48.07 -25.29
C SER A 463 -4.87 -47.13 -25.60
N LYS A 464 -4.68 -46.12 -24.79
CA LYS A 464 -3.62 -45.13 -24.91
C LYS A 464 -2.54 -45.28 -23.87
N SER A 465 -1.34 -44.84 -24.20
CA SER A 465 -0.21 -44.92 -23.28
C SER A 465 -0.39 -43.99 -22.11
N MET A 466 -0.08 -44.47 -20.93
CA MET A 466 0.08 -43.67 -19.73
C MET A 466 1.58 -43.40 -19.54
N VAL A 467 1.96 -42.14 -19.45
CA VAL A 467 3.34 -41.71 -19.27
C VAL A 467 3.55 -41.22 -17.84
N ILE A 468 4.56 -41.76 -17.17
CA ILE A 468 4.97 -41.34 -15.83
C ILE A 468 6.37 -40.73 -15.93
N GLU A 469 6.51 -39.49 -15.51
CA GLU A 469 7.76 -38.75 -15.49
C GLU A 469 8.14 -38.37 -14.05
N PRO A 470 9.42 -38.43 -13.71
CA PRO A 470 9.89 -37.89 -12.44
C PRO A 470 9.81 -36.35 -12.46
N THR A 471 9.56 -35.75 -11.30
CA THR A 471 9.42 -34.29 -11.18
C THR A 471 10.75 -33.52 -11.30
N ASN A 472 11.88 -34.22 -11.32
CA ASN A 472 13.21 -33.61 -11.38
C ASN A 472 13.43 -32.66 -12.59
N ARG A 473 12.76 -32.89 -13.73
CA ARG A 473 12.83 -32.01 -14.92
C ARG A 473 12.25 -30.61 -14.68
N PHE A 474 11.43 -30.48 -13.65
CA PHE A 474 10.72 -29.23 -13.32
C PHE A 474 11.23 -28.61 -12.01
N ARG A 475 12.26 -29.23 -11.42
CA ARG A 475 12.81 -28.74 -10.15
C ARG A 475 13.61 -27.46 -10.33
N LYS A 476 13.41 -26.56 -9.39
CA LYS A 476 14.33 -25.45 -9.13
C LYS A 476 15.41 -25.90 -8.15
N ASP A 477 16.53 -25.18 -8.10
CA ASP A 477 17.60 -25.46 -7.13
C ASP A 477 17.27 -24.91 -5.76
N GLU A 478 16.59 -23.76 -5.73
CA GLU A 478 16.19 -23.13 -4.46
C GLU A 478 14.88 -22.34 -4.60
N LEU A 479 14.23 -22.13 -3.47
CA LEU A 479 13.19 -21.14 -3.27
C LEU A 479 13.81 -19.95 -2.54
N ASN A 480 13.58 -18.76 -3.05
CA ASN A 480 13.99 -17.51 -2.42
C ASN A 480 12.75 -16.71 -2.00
N LEU A 481 12.48 -16.70 -0.71
CA LEU A 481 11.45 -15.90 -0.07
C LEU A 481 12.15 -14.67 0.51
N THR A 482 11.90 -13.49 -0.05
CA THR A 482 12.55 -12.26 0.43
C THR A 482 11.62 -11.06 0.27
N ASP A 483 11.61 -10.20 1.29
CA ASP A 483 11.07 -8.86 1.18
C ASP A 483 12.01 -7.96 0.38
N LYS A 484 11.54 -6.79 -0.03
CA LYS A 484 12.40 -5.81 -0.71
C LYS A 484 13.38 -5.17 0.29
N GLU A 485 14.53 -4.78 -0.23
CA GLU A 485 15.49 -3.93 0.48
C GLU A 485 14.85 -2.56 0.76
N ASP A 486 15.23 -1.94 1.87
CA ASP A 486 14.72 -0.64 2.27
C ASP A 486 15.80 0.22 2.92
N GLU A 487 15.60 1.53 2.91
CA GLU A 487 16.59 2.51 3.35
C GLU A 487 16.44 2.90 4.83
N ASP A 488 15.42 2.41 5.52
CA ASP A 488 15.26 2.70 6.95
C ASP A 488 16.40 2.13 7.81
N LYS A 489 16.62 2.78 8.94
CA LYS A 489 17.78 2.53 9.82
C LYS A 489 18.01 1.05 10.11
N VAL A 490 16.96 0.31 10.47
CA VAL A 490 17.10 -1.08 10.94
C VAL A 490 17.35 -2.02 9.77
N ASN A 491 16.61 -1.88 8.68
CA ASN A 491 16.81 -2.71 7.49
C ASN A 491 18.19 -2.48 6.87
N LYS A 492 18.62 -1.22 6.75
CA LYS A 492 19.96 -0.86 6.22
C LYS A 492 21.08 -1.38 7.11
N TRP A 493 20.98 -1.20 8.44
CA TRP A 493 21.94 -1.76 9.40
C TRP A 493 22.05 -3.28 9.29
N TRP A 494 20.89 -3.98 9.25
CA TRP A 494 20.87 -5.44 9.13
C TRP A 494 21.50 -5.92 7.83
N GLN A 495 21.15 -5.29 6.71
CA GLN A 495 21.71 -5.62 5.40
C GLN A 495 23.22 -5.41 5.35
N THR A 496 23.71 -4.31 5.88
CA THR A 496 25.15 -4.02 5.97
C THR A 496 25.87 -5.07 6.80
N LYS A 497 25.30 -5.47 7.94
CA LYS A 497 25.91 -6.43 8.86
C LYS A 497 25.86 -7.87 8.35
N ASN A 498 24.78 -8.27 7.68
CA ASN A 498 24.50 -9.68 7.34
C ASN A 498 24.55 -9.95 5.84
N SER A 499 24.72 -8.95 4.99
CA SER A 499 24.69 -9.05 3.51
C SER A 499 23.42 -9.71 2.97
N LYS A 500 22.29 -9.49 3.64
CA LYS A 500 20.97 -10.00 3.26
C LYS A 500 19.85 -9.15 3.86
N VAL A 501 18.68 -9.19 3.20
CA VAL A 501 17.47 -8.55 3.72
C VAL A 501 17.03 -9.20 5.04
N TYR A 502 16.48 -8.41 5.97
CA TYR A 502 16.08 -8.87 7.31
C TYR A 502 15.10 -10.04 7.22
N ASN A 503 14.02 -9.90 6.46
CA ASN A 503 13.08 -10.97 6.23
C ASN A 503 13.39 -11.65 4.89
N SER A 504 14.37 -12.53 4.90
CA SER A 504 14.74 -13.35 3.75
C SER A 504 15.03 -14.79 4.17
N TYR A 505 14.55 -15.73 3.38
CA TYR A 505 14.81 -17.15 3.58
C TYR A 505 15.02 -17.86 2.26
N LYS A 506 16.14 -18.54 2.14
CA LYS A 506 16.47 -19.41 1.01
C LYS A 506 16.31 -20.85 1.42
N PHE A 507 15.45 -21.57 0.72
CA PHE A 507 15.26 -23.00 0.92
C PHE A 507 15.89 -23.76 -0.23
N PRO A 508 17.01 -24.49 0.01
CA PRO A 508 17.63 -25.31 -1.03
C PRO A 508 16.80 -26.57 -1.30
N PHE A 509 16.60 -26.88 -2.55
CA PHE A 509 16.00 -28.13 -2.98
C PHE A 509 17.11 -29.12 -3.32
N TYR A 510 17.39 -30.06 -2.44
CA TYR A 510 18.45 -31.03 -2.65
C TYR A 510 18.20 -31.92 -3.88
N GLY A 511 19.17 -32.00 -4.79
CA GLY A 511 19.12 -32.85 -5.98
C GLY A 511 20.06 -32.33 -7.07
N ASP A 512 20.58 -33.20 -7.91
CA ASP A 512 21.63 -32.88 -8.89
C ASP A 512 21.08 -32.30 -10.22
N PHE A 513 19.75 -32.28 -10.40
CA PHE A 513 19.10 -31.91 -11.67
C PHE A 513 18.19 -30.69 -11.62
N GLY A 514 18.26 -29.93 -10.55
CA GLY A 514 17.54 -28.65 -10.46
C GLY A 514 18.17 -27.56 -11.34
N SER A 515 17.44 -26.51 -11.63
CA SER A 515 17.97 -25.34 -12.33
C SER A 515 17.27 -24.06 -11.92
N GLY A 516 18.05 -23.06 -11.49
CA GLY A 516 17.61 -21.71 -11.18
C GLY A 516 16.78 -21.59 -9.90
N THR A 517 16.45 -20.39 -9.55
CA THR A 517 15.77 -20.00 -8.31
C THR A 517 14.28 -19.77 -8.56
N LEU A 518 13.44 -20.17 -7.63
CA LEU A 518 12.04 -19.78 -7.57
C LEU A 518 11.94 -18.51 -6.71
N GLU A 519 11.80 -17.38 -7.37
CA GLU A 519 11.64 -16.08 -6.71
C GLU A 519 10.17 -15.82 -6.35
N VAL A 520 9.92 -15.34 -5.14
CA VAL A 520 8.59 -14.94 -4.68
C VAL A 520 8.48 -13.41 -4.78
N PRO A 521 7.64 -12.89 -5.69
CA PRO A 521 7.50 -11.45 -5.85
C PRO A 521 6.91 -10.80 -4.60
N SER A 522 7.42 -9.62 -4.23
CA SER A 522 6.93 -8.81 -3.11
C SER A 522 7.07 -7.32 -3.44
N ILE A 523 6.08 -6.52 -3.07
CA ILE A 523 6.22 -5.05 -3.01
C ILE A 523 6.64 -4.59 -1.62
N PHE A 524 6.54 -5.46 -0.62
CA PHE A 524 6.75 -5.13 0.78
C PHE A 524 8.22 -5.17 1.18
N SER A 525 8.60 -4.30 2.10
CA SER A 525 9.84 -4.40 2.87
C SER A 525 9.55 -4.92 4.29
N SER A 526 10.61 -5.22 5.02
CA SER A 526 10.47 -5.87 6.32
C SER A 526 10.10 -4.87 7.43
N PHE A 527 9.08 -5.20 8.24
CA PHE A 527 8.76 -4.48 9.45
C PHE A 527 9.62 -5.01 10.61
N ALA A 528 10.55 -4.19 11.08
CA ALA A 528 11.54 -4.58 12.07
C ALA A 528 11.53 -3.59 13.25
N PRO A 529 10.62 -3.74 14.23
CA PRO A 529 10.58 -2.88 15.40
C PRO A 529 11.69 -3.23 16.37
N GLU A 530 12.30 -2.20 16.97
CA GLU A 530 13.28 -2.35 18.04
C GLU A 530 12.64 -2.03 19.39
N LYS A 531 13.16 -2.67 20.45
CA LYS A 531 12.75 -2.34 21.80
C LYS A 531 13.38 -1.02 22.22
N PHE A 532 12.55 -0.09 22.61
CA PHE A 532 12.99 1.19 23.13
C PHE A 532 13.55 1.01 24.56
N SER A 533 14.81 1.33 24.77
CA SER A 533 15.51 0.99 26.01
C SER A 533 14.90 1.60 27.27
N ASN A 534 14.40 2.83 27.17
CA ASN A 534 13.87 3.57 28.30
C ASN A 534 12.42 3.19 28.65
N ASN A 535 11.59 2.88 27.63
CA ASN A 535 10.14 2.68 27.81
C ASN A 535 9.67 1.26 27.60
N ARG A 536 10.55 0.34 27.19
CA ARG A 536 10.22 -1.05 26.84
C ARG A 536 9.15 -1.23 25.75
N MET A 537 8.89 -0.17 24.99
CA MET A 537 8.03 -0.23 23.82
C MET A 537 8.80 -0.80 22.63
N PHE A 538 8.09 -1.45 21.72
CA PHE A 538 8.63 -1.81 20.42
C PHE A 538 8.21 -0.76 19.40
N ILE A 539 9.18 -0.08 18.79
CA ILE A 539 8.96 1.03 17.84
C ILE A 539 9.79 0.76 16.60
N ALA A 540 9.13 0.78 15.43
CA ALA A 540 9.84 0.76 14.15
C ALA A 540 10.42 2.14 13.85
N LYS A 541 11.56 2.17 13.15
CA LYS A 541 12.32 3.40 12.86
C LYS A 541 12.39 3.59 11.35
N HIS A 542 11.55 4.48 10.82
CA HIS A 542 11.47 4.80 9.40
C HIS A 542 12.25 6.07 9.05
N PHE A 543 13.48 6.16 9.56
CA PHE A 543 14.40 7.25 9.29
C PHE A 543 15.82 6.75 9.06
N GLU A 544 16.69 7.60 8.53
CA GLU A 544 18.13 7.42 8.43
C GLU A 544 18.83 8.52 9.25
N TYR A 545 20.08 8.30 9.65
CA TYR A 545 20.91 9.36 10.22
C TYR A 545 21.76 10.00 9.13
N ASN A 546 21.65 11.32 9.00
CA ASN A 546 22.54 12.14 8.22
C ASN A 546 23.25 13.12 9.18
N ASP A 547 24.57 13.05 9.26
CA ASP A 547 25.40 13.86 10.19
C ASP A 547 24.86 13.94 11.64
N SER A 548 24.36 12.83 12.17
CA SER A 548 23.76 12.67 13.50
C SER A 548 22.34 13.25 13.66
N VAL A 549 21.72 13.74 12.61
CA VAL A 549 20.33 14.15 12.59
C VAL A 549 19.48 13.02 12.01
N ALA A 550 18.33 12.73 12.63
CA ALA A 550 17.36 11.77 12.09
C ALA A 550 16.57 12.46 10.98
N GLU A 551 16.63 11.89 9.79
CA GLU A 551 15.88 12.39 8.62
C GLU A 551 14.88 11.32 8.17
N ALA A 552 13.64 11.73 7.91
CA ALA A 552 12.63 10.85 7.35
C ALA A 552 13.09 10.32 5.99
N VAL A 553 12.95 9.02 5.77
CA VAL A 553 13.26 8.39 4.48
C VAL A 553 12.01 7.85 3.83
N LYS A 554 12.03 7.83 2.52
CA LYS A 554 10.96 7.20 1.74
C LYS A 554 11.06 5.68 1.89
N VAL A 555 10.19 5.12 2.73
CA VAL A 555 10.14 3.68 2.98
C VAL A 555 9.14 2.99 2.06
N LYS A 556 9.40 1.73 1.74
CA LYS A 556 8.46 0.85 1.04
C LYS A 556 7.35 0.39 1.99
N PRO A 557 6.18 -0.04 1.48
CA PRO A 557 5.12 -0.58 2.32
C PRO A 557 5.63 -1.76 3.16
N LYS A 558 5.24 -1.81 4.43
CA LYS A 558 5.61 -2.88 5.37
C LYS A 558 4.35 -3.53 5.93
N LEU A 559 4.39 -4.84 6.07
CA LEU A 559 3.33 -5.59 6.73
C LEU A 559 3.67 -5.82 8.20
N PHE A 560 2.68 -5.62 9.06
CA PHE A 560 2.79 -5.91 10.49
C PHE A 560 1.47 -6.40 11.06
N TYR A 561 1.51 -7.05 12.21
CA TYR A 561 0.36 -7.41 13.02
C TYR A 561 0.09 -6.35 14.09
N TYR A 562 -1.16 -6.06 14.28
CA TYR A 562 -1.64 -5.36 15.47
C TYR A 562 -2.23 -6.38 16.46
N SER A 563 -1.63 -6.47 17.66
CA SER A 563 -2.02 -7.40 18.72
C SER A 563 -2.72 -6.71 19.91
N GLY A 564 -3.38 -5.58 19.64
CA GLY A 564 -4.05 -4.78 20.67
C GLY A 564 -3.10 -3.89 21.47
N LYS A 565 -3.64 -3.18 22.44
CA LYS A 565 -2.88 -2.35 23.39
C LYS A 565 -2.15 -3.23 24.40
N LYS A 566 -0.91 -2.87 24.74
CA LYS A 566 -0.10 -3.53 25.76
C LYS A 566 0.24 -2.56 26.89
N GLN A 567 0.09 -3.07 28.11
CA GLN A 567 0.45 -2.33 29.32
C GLN A 567 1.97 -2.14 29.41
N LEU A 568 2.36 -0.92 29.74
CA LEU A 568 3.74 -0.59 30.05
C LEU A 568 4.02 -0.79 31.54
N PRO A 569 5.26 -1.19 31.91
CA PRO A 569 5.65 -1.18 33.32
C PRO A 569 5.50 0.24 33.92
N PRO A 570 5.19 0.38 35.21
CA PRO A 570 4.87 1.68 35.82
C PRO A 570 5.90 2.79 35.63
N ALA A 571 7.17 2.46 35.43
CA ALA A 571 8.26 3.44 35.18
C ALA A 571 8.48 3.74 33.69
N SER A 572 7.65 3.20 32.80
CA SER A 572 7.85 3.24 31.35
C SER A 572 6.75 3.98 30.59
N ASN A 573 6.01 4.84 31.28
CA ASN A 573 4.96 5.68 30.70
C ASN A 573 5.54 6.61 29.63
N TYR A 574 4.70 7.05 28.70
CA TYR A 574 5.02 8.12 27.75
C TYR A 574 3.95 9.19 27.77
N LYS A 575 4.26 10.34 27.21
CA LYS A 575 3.31 11.44 27.05
C LYS A 575 2.88 11.54 25.59
N MET A 576 1.62 11.89 25.36
CA MET A 576 1.13 12.38 24.08
C MET A 576 0.68 13.83 24.24
N LEU A 577 0.99 14.63 23.24
CA LEU A 577 0.55 16.02 23.16
C LEU A 577 -0.75 16.08 22.35
N ASN A 578 -1.79 16.69 22.92
CA ASN A 578 -2.91 17.18 22.14
C ASN A 578 -2.54 18.58 21.63
N SER A 579 -2.17 18.68 20.37
CA SER A 579 -1.68 19.93 19.80
C SER A 579 -2.79 20.99 19.67
N ILE A 580 -4.06 20.57 19.61
CA ILE A 580 -5.21 21.50 19.52
C ILE A 580 -5.36 22.33 20.81
N ASN A 581 -5.13 21.72 21.97
CA ASN A 581 -5.31 22.39 23.28
C ASN A 581 -4.02 22.51 24.11
N GLY A 582 -2.89 22.04 23.60
CA GLY A 582 -1.60 22.08 24.27
C GLY A 582 -1.47 21.18 25.51
N VAL A 583 -2.40 20.22 25.71
CA VAL A 583 -2.43 19.37 26.90
C VAL A 583 -1.64 18.10 26.69
N TYR A 584 -0.75 17.78 27.63
CA TYR A 584 -0.01 16.53 27.67
C TYR A 584 -0.75 15.47 28.47
N THR A 585 -1.03 14.33 27.85
CA THR A 585 -1.64 13.17 28.51
C THR A 585 -0.61 12.07 28.74
N THR A 586 -0.57 11.51 29.95
CA THR A 586 0.30 10.38 30.27
C THR A 586 -0.37 9.08 29.87
N LYS A 587 0.33 8.25 29.09
CA LYS A 587 -0.13 6.96 28.60
C LYS A 587 0.62 5.81 29.27
N VAL A 588 -0.13 4.81 29.66
CA VAL A 588 0.37 3.57 30.32
C VAL A 588 0.23 2.35 29.41
N GLU A 589 -0.40 2.52 28.27
CA GLU A 589 -0.62 1.51 27.25
C GLU A 589 -0.16 2.05 25.89
N TYR A 590 0.24 1.15 24.99
CA TYR A 590 0.62 1.51 23.63
C TYR A 590 0.14 0.46 22.61
N PRO A 591 -0.10 0.81 21.34
CA PRO A 591 -0.47 -0.12 20.30
C PRO A 591 0.70 -1.06 20.00
N PHE A 592 0.51 -2.34 20.23
CA PHE A 592 1.56 -3.33 19.98
C PHE A 592 1.55 -3.76 18.53
N CYS A 593 2.46 -3.20 17.76
CA CYS A 593 2.65 -3.47 16.34
C CYS A 593 3.96 -4.24 16.13
N HIS A 594 3.88 -5.45 15.56
CA HIS A 594 5.06 -6.31 15.37
C HIS A 594 4.91 -7.22 14.16
N HIS A 595 5.99 -7.88 13.72
CA HIS A 595 5.91 -8.90 12.67
C HIS A 595 5.26 -10.22 13.14
N TYR A 596 5.02 -10.43 14.42
CA TYR A 596 4.28 -11.57 14.94
C TYR A 596 2.94 -11.16 15.59
N LEU A 597 1.94 -12.04 15.46
CA LEU A 597 0.64 -11.92 16.08
C LEU A 597 0.68 -12.57 17.46
N MET A 598 0.67 -11.74 18.50
CA MET A 598 0.75 -12.20 19.88
C MET A 598 -0.65 -12.48 20.43
N ALA A 599 -0.95 -13.75 20.74
CA ALA A 599 -2.24 -14.14 21.29
C ALA A 599 -2.39 -13.82 22.79
N GLY A 600 -1.28 -13.73 23.52
CA GLY A 600 -1.23 -13.49 24.97
C GLY A 600 -0.48 -12.21 25.36
N THR A 601 0.04 -12.20 26.59
CA THR A 601 0.89 -11.12 27.11
C THR A 601 2.36 -11.29 26.79
N LEU A 602 2.78 -12.49 26.40
CA LEU A 602 4.14 -12.85 26.03
C LEU A 602 4.13 -13.60 24.70
N VAL A 603 5.18 -13.39 23.91
CA VAL A 603 5.39 -14.12 22.67
C VAL A 603 5.63 -15.60 22.98
N THR A 604 4.92 -16.46 22.29
CA THR A 604 5.06 -17.93 22.38
C THR A 604 5.60 -18.50 21.08
N SER A 605 6.14 -19.71 21.14
CA SER A 605 6.63 -20.40 19.94
C SER A 605 5.52 -20.70 18.91
N THR A 606 4.26 -20.67 19.32
CA THR A 606 3.10 -20.98 18.47
C THR A 606 2.43 -19.73 17.89
N ASP A 607 2.88 -18.52 18.22
CA ASP A 607 2.36 -17.30 17.64
C ASP A 607 2.70 -17.22 16.13
N THR A 608 1.79 -16.68 15.35
CA THR A 608 1.97 -16.55 13.90
C THR A 608 2.96 -15.41 13.59
N ASP A 609 3.88 -15.66 12.66
CA ASP A 609 4.94 -14.74 12.29
C ASP A 609 4.88 -14.40 10.78
N LEU A 610 4.94 -13.12 10.44
CA LEU A 610 5.03 -12.64 9.06
C LEU A 610 6.39 -12.90 8.41
N ARG A 611 7.41 -13.18 9.20
CA ARG A 611 8.72 -13.53 8.64
C ARG A 611 8.62 -14.86 7.89
N PHE A 612 9.40 -14.97 6.82
CA PHE A 612 9.45 -16.21 6.05
C PHE A 612 10.05 -17.37 6.84
N ARG A 613 10.99 -17.07 7.73
CA ARG A 613 11.51 -18.05 8.70
C ARG A 613 11.92 -17.35 9.98
N SER A 614 11.49 -17.87 11.10
CA SER A 614 12.00 -17.44 12.41
C SER A 614 13.42 -17.94 12.63
N GLY A 615 14.32 -17.13 13.16
CA GLY A 615 15.69 -17.53 13.45
C GLY A 615 16.72 -16.43 13.51
N SER A 616 16.36 -15.21 13.19
CA SER A 616 17.26 -14.05 13.32
C SER A 616 16.71 -13.10 14.36
N VAL A 617 17.46 -12.89 15.41
CA VAL A 617 17.16 -11.91 16.47
C VAL A 617 17.78 -10.57 16.04
N LEU A 618 16.99 -9.50 16.06
CA LEU A 618 17.52 -8.15 16.03
C LEU A 618 18.18 -7.88 17.37
N ASN A 619 19.49 -7.82 17.38
CA ASN A 619 20.23 -7.57 18.59
C ASN A 619 21.10 -6.31 18.45
N GLU A 620 20.53 -5.14 18.69
CA GLU A 620 21.31 -3.97 19.10
C GLU A 620 21.51 -3.92 20.63
N SER A 621 20.66 -4.62 21.40
CA SER A 621 20.74 -4.70 22.85
C SER A 621 20.03 -5.94 23.39
N ASP A 622 20.72 -7.06 23.48
CA ASP A 622 20.43 -8.25 24.31
C ASP A 622 18.96 -8.71 24.49
N LEU A 623 18.12 -8.59 23.47
CA LEU A 623 16.76 -9.10 23.50
C LEU A 623 16.65 -10.42 22.75
N VAL A 624 16.52 -11.48 23.52
CA VAL A 624 16.13 -12.80 23.01
C VAL A 624 14.64 -12.74 22.64
N GLU A 625 14.32 -12.55 21.38
CA GLU A 625 12.98 -12.84 20.89
C GLU A 625 12.76 -14.35 20.92
N SER A 626 11.61 -14.78 21.42
CA SER A 626 11.19 -16.18 21.29
C SER A 626 11.04 -16.53 19.82
N GLN A 627 11.70 -17.61 19.38
CA GLN A 627 11.54 -18.11 18.02
C GLN A 627 10.14 -18.70 17.86
N THR A 628 9.41 -18.22 16.86
CA THR A 628 8.12 -18.79 16.50
C THR A 628 8.33 -19.94 15.51
N ILE A 629 7.52 -20.98 15.59
CA ILE A 629 7.51 -22.09 14.63
C ILE A 629 6.47 -21.90 13.53
N ASN A 630 5.52 -21.00 13.76
CA ASN A 630 4.43 -20.68 12.83
C ASN A 630 4.81 -19.50 11.93
N ASP A 631 5.98 -19.57 11.32
CA ASP A 631 6.42 -18.64 10.30
C ASP A 631 5.72 -18.87 8.95
N THR A 632 5.78 -17.89 8.06
CA THR A 632 5.10 -17.92 6.76
C THR A 632 5.50 -19.13 5.92
N TYR A 633 6.79 -19.51 5.92
CA TYR A 633 7.24 -20.71 5.19
C TYR A 633 6.63 -21.99 5.79
N SER A 634 6.69 -22.15 7.10
CA SER A 634 6.21 -23.36 7.78
C SER A 634 4.71 -23.56 7.59
N LEU A 635 3.92 -22.48 7.66
CA LEU A 635 2.46 -22.54 7.55
C LEU A 635 1.97 -22.76 6.11
N TYR A 636 2.56 -22.06 5.12
CA TYR A 636 1.95 -21.96 3.78
C TYR A 636 2.76 -22.62 2.67
N TRP A 637 4.05 -22.86 2.87
CA TRP A 637 4.95 -23.36 1.83
C TRP A 637 5.46 -24.77 2.07
N SER A 638 5.85 -25.08 3.29
CA SER A 638 6.60 -26.29 3.65
C SER A 638 5.90 -27.57 3.20
N LYS A 639 4.65 -27.78 3.57
CA LYS A 639 3.90 -29.00 3.23
C LYS A 639 3.66 -29.13 1.72
N TYR A 640 3.35 -28.02 1.06
CA TYR A 640 3.15 -27.99 -0.39
C TYR A 640 4.44 -28.35 -1.15
N LEU A 641 5.55 -27.75 -0.77
CA LEU A 641 6.85 -28.03 -1.39
C LEU A 641 7.32 -29.45 -1.12
N ASN A 642 7.14 -29.94 0.10
CA ASN A 642 7.46 -31.33 0.42
C ASN A 642 6.68 -32.32 -0.44
N ASN A 643 5.43 -32.02 -0.80
CA ASN A 643 4.65 -32.88 -1.69
C ASN A 643 5.18 -32.85 -3.13
N ILE A 644 5.58 -31.68 -3.65
CA ILE A 644 6.06 -31.55 -5.04
C ILE A 644 7.50 -32.04 -5.22
N TYR A 645 8.36 -31.73 -4.25
CA TYR A 645 9.80 -32.03 -4.33
C TYR A 645 10.19 -33.31 -3.59
N ASN A 646 9.20 -34.11 -3.13
CA ASN A 646 9.46 -35.44 -2.59
C ASN A 646 10.17 -36.30 -3.64
N LYS A 647 11.09 -37.16 -3.20
CA LYS A 647 11.79 -38.15 -4.06
C LYS A 647 10.82 -39.08 -4.81
N ASP A 648 9.64 -39.33 -4.21
CA ASP A 648 8.63 -40.22 -4.77
C ASP A 648 7.54 -39.46 -5.56
N ALA A 649 7.63 -38.13 -5.69
CA ALA A 649 6.72 -37.36 -6.51
C ALA A 649 6.86 -37.70 -7.99
N ARG A 650 5.74 -37.85 -8.66
CA ARG A 650 5.64 -38.22 -10.10
C ARG A 650 4.66 -37.29 -10.78
N MET A 651 4.91 -37.03 -12.06
CA MET A 651 3.94 -36.45 -12.98
C MET A 651 3.41 -37.57 -13.87
N GLN A 652 2.09 -37.68 -13.95
CA GLN A 652 1.43 -38.67 -14.80
C GLN A 652 0.64 -37.94 -15.89
N THR A 653 0.83 -38.34 -17.13
CA THR A 653 0.01 -37.96 -18.27
C THR A 653 -0.76 -39.18 -18.73
N ALA A 654 -2.09 -39.10 -18.71
CA ALA A 654 -2.99 -40.16 -19.10
C ALA A 654 -4.22 -39.58 -19.81
N TYR A 655 -4.96 -40.45 -20.50
CA TYR A 655 -6.16 -40.11 -21.26
C TYR A 655 -7.40 -40.64 -20.54
N PHE A 656 -8.44 -39.83 -20.46
CA PHE A 656 -9.66 -40.16 -19.74
C PHE A 656 -10.90 -39.88 -20.60
N ASN A 657 -11.92 -40.72 -20.46
CA ASN A 657 -13.24 -40.50 -21.03
C ASN A 657 -14.09 -39.74 -20.02
N LEU A 658 -14.03 -38.41 -20.07
CA LEU A 658 -14.75 -37.54 -19.15
C LEU A 658 -16.06 -37.04 -19.74
N THR A 659 -17.12 -37.13 -18.97
CA THR A 659 -18.44 -36.57 -19.33
C THR A 659 -18.51 -35.06 -18.99
N ALA A 660 -19.51 -34.38 -19.53
CA ALA A 660 -19.80 -32.98 -19.18
C ALA A 660 -20.03 -32.80 -17.67
N LYS A 661 -20.67 -33.76 -17.04
CA LYS A 661 -20.89 -33.78 -15.60
C LYS A 661 -19.56 -33.86 -14.82
N ASP A 662 -18.65 -34.70 -15.26
CA ASP A 662 -17.33 -34.81 -14.61
C ASP A 662 -16.57 -33.48 -14.61
N ILE A 663 -16.63 -32.74 -15.73
CA ILE A 663 -15.97 -31.44 -15.86
C ILE A 663 -16.69 -30.37 -15.05
N SER A 664 -18.02 -30.35 -15.06
CA SER A 664 -18.78 -29.35 -14.29
C SER A 664 -18.62 -29.50 -12.79
N GLU A 665 -18.52 -30.75 -12.32
CA GLU A 665 -18.34 -31.08 -10.89
C GLU A 665 -16.87 -31.14 -10.47
N PHE A 666 -15.93 -31.08 -11.42
CA PHE A 666 -14.51 -31.14 -11.12
C PHE A 666 -14.05 -29.85 -10.43
N LYS A 667 -13.20 -30.03 -9.40
CA LYS A 667 -12.46 -28.97 -8.72
C LYS A 667 -10.96 -29.34 -8.67
N TYR A 668 -10.09 -28.34 -8.75
CA TYR A 668 -8.64 -28.57 -8.73
C TYR A 668 -8.11 -29.10 -7.40
N ASN A 669 -8.89 -29.06 -6.34
CA ASN A 669 -8.56 -29.66 -5.06
C ASN A 669 -8.98 -31.14 -4.95
N ASP A 670 -9.75 -31.67 -5.89
CA ASP A 670 -10.15 -33.07 -5.86
C ASP A 670 -8.93 -34.01 -5.94
N LYS A 671 -8.95 -35.05 -5.13
CA LYS A 671 -7.99 -36.17 -5.15
C LYS A 671 -8.53 -37.24 -6.07
N ILE A 672 -7.91 -37.40 -7.22
CA ILE A 672 -8.34 -38.37 -8.22
C ILE A 672 -7.66 -39.70 -7.97
N PHE A 673 -8.43 -40.74 -7.67
CA PHE A 673 -7.95 -42.10 -7.57
C PHE A 673 -7.95 -42.74 -8.95
N VAL A 674 -6.81 -43.29 -9.34
CA VAL A 674 -6.65 -44.02 -10.60
C VAL A 674 -5.87 -45.31 -10.31
N LYS A 675 -6.51 -46.44 -10.54
CA LYS A 675 -5.99 -47.78 -10.25
C LYS A 675 -5.65 -47.96 -8.78
N ASP A 676 -4.47 -47.57 -8.36
CA ASP A 676 -3.90 -47.82 -7.01
C ASP A 676 -3.33 -46.57 -6.33
N SER A 677 -3.47 -45.43 -6.95
CA SER A 677 -2.77 -44.19 -6.54
C SER A 677 -3.69 -42.97 -6.58
N TYR A 678 -3.43 -41.99 -5.69
CA TYR A 678 -4.12 -40.70 -5.65
C TYR A 678 -3.27 -39.63 -6.33
N TRP A 679 -3.94 -38.81 -7.15
CA TRP A 679 -3.34 -37.74 -7.92
C TRP A 679 -4.08 -36.43 -7.75
N PHE A 680 -3.35 -35.33 -7.79
CA PHE A 680 -3.93 -34.00 -7.99
C PHE A 680 -3.83 -33.63 -9.45
N ILE A 681 -4.92 -33.16 -10.03
CA ILE A 681 -4.93 -32.72 -11.41
C ILE A 681 -4.21 -31.37 -11.54
N ASN A 682 -3.19 -31.31 -12.36
CA ASN A 682 -2.49 -30.09 -12.74
C ASN A 682 -3.14 -29.40 -13.94
N LYS A 683 -3.55 -30.22 -14.92
CA LYS A 683 -4.10 -29.72 -16.18
C LYS A 683 -4.95 -30.80 -16.85
N ILE A 684 -6.10 -30.42 -17.39
CA ILE A 684 -6.89 -31.20 -18.32
C ILE A 684 -6.73 -30.55 -19.70
N SER A 685 -6.06 -31.20 -20.62
CA SER A 685 -5.75 -30.66 -21.94
C SER A 685 -6.70 -31.18 -22.99
N SER A 686 -7.15 -30.30 -23.89
CA SER A 686 -7.89 -30.68 -25.10
C SER A 686 -9.19 -31.48 -24.84
N TYR A 687 -9.87 -31.17 -23.72
CA TYR A 687 -11.19 -31.74 -23.48
C TYR A 687 -12.14 -31.39 -24.65
N ALA A 688 -12.57 -32.40 -25.39
CA ALA A 688 -13.46 -32.22 -26.53
C ALA A 688 -14.92 -32.19 -26.05
N MET A 689 -15.51 -31.00 -26.01
CA MET A 689 -16.87 -30.79 -25.55
C MET A 689 -17.90 -31.48 -26.44
N GLY A 690 -18.79 -32.24 -25.82
CA GLY A 690 -19.87 -32.96 -26.51
C GLY A 690 -19.43 -34.20 -27.28
N MET A 691 -18.15 -34.58 -27.21
CA MET A 691 -17.66 -35.85 -27.74
C MET A 691 -17.35 -36.80 -26.58
N TYR A 692 -17.93 -37.98 -26.58
CA TYR A 692 -17.62 -39.03 -25.58
C TYR A 692 -16.34 -39.81 -25.96
N ASN A 693 -15.32 -39.11 -26.43
CA ASN A 693 -14.02 -39.69 -26.79
C ASN A 693 -12.98 -39.30 -25.75
N SER A 694 -11.94 -40.12 -25.59
CA SER A 694 -10.84 -39.88 -24.68
C SER A 694 -10.16 -38.52 -24.94
N THR A 695 -10.10 -37.71 -23.93
CA THR A 695 -9.36 -36.44 -23.89
C THR A 695 -7.92 -36.62 -23.43
#